data_706a78c12c05164eff606ff5dd8240a6
#
_entry.id   706a78c12c05164eff606ff5dd8240a6
#
_cell.length_a   1.000
_cell.length_b   1.000
_cell.length_c   1.000
_cell.angle_alpha   90.00
_cell.angle_beta   90.00
_cell.angle_gamma   90.00
#
_symmetry.space_group_name_H-M   'P 1'
#
loop_
_entity.id
_entity.type
_entity.pdbx_description
1 polymer ?
#
loop_
_entity_poly.entity_id
_entity_poly.type
_entity_poly.pdbx_seq_one_letter_code
_entity_poly.pdbx_strand_id
1 'polypeptide(L)'
;MYVPRTLLWDRLDAATSNALTLLVGPMGSGKSLGVSGWLESRGTEDVRWIAADAGWGPPRVQDALLAAQQPGEAAPRLVVIDDAHLLPLASVRLVDDRLNDAPDSLRVLLVSRWDLPITRLGAELRGHFTVLRGELLRLDERDSATLVAEHARTDSVEVARAVTEHTQGWCAAVVLTARSLAATRDPLVAARRLRYQESPVADAVAAEVFASLPPQDRHLLLCVANEEIVSVDTARHLTGDPDAAATLAELETTGLMVTRVGDDADVRDPTTPDGVARYRIHPLLAEVVRRRIAAGGEDVERARSAVLGAVRLDAARGDSSRSFRRLLGLNHPQAAAQVLAADAPELIAHDGGAAVRTFVRQHRVVVEDHPDAWFAVCAERWFDDDVPQALHWMDKLLQQPPERRALLVGEIACVQLMRARLGLEPLEGSVASAELVLRDHAGSLSLAVLLQLRVELGIVQTWLGHLDAAQANLAEAVRVGRSSVLPAYAASALSHLAFTMHAQGRERASARLATDALEEMANVPGWRPPMAIARAELAVQLAGLSGLPWPAVPQVVPPSSRLVHSADHTVKFWLHLREARLALAAGSVVSCLRILQTQADVPRLPRHLQLVVVIERAFVLALTGDERALMAQISQLEGLGAPAEQALLQGLHADLRGDVRGAVDHFARAAHGRPIAQPDCRALALVGQAQLLEELGERDRALDALREAVTITEVSGNAAPFLGWSRHGTPVHRLLARLAEQAPDGWLHELAQATKGRPNITEVLGPWTPTVHEQGTVVEPMTSRGLSPRERDVLHELARGATYADMAANLYLSENTIKTHVSALYAKLAVNRRSEALAVARKLDLF
;
A
#
# COMPACT_ATOMS: atom_id res chain seq x y z
N MET A 1 -36.37 9.01 -17.63
CA MET A 1 -36.91 8.12 -16.56
C MET A 1 -36.72 8.79 -15.23
N TYR A 2 -37.67 8.69 -14.33
CA TYR A 2 -37.59 9.19 -12.96
C TYR A 2 -37.18 8.05 -12.02
N VAL A 3 -36.19 8.28 -11.16
CA VAL A 3 -35.75 7.28 -10.16
C VAL A 3 -36.57 7.51 -8.88
N PRO A 4 -37.40 6.53 -8.44
CA PRO A 4 -38.16 6.64 -7.21
C PRO A 4 -37.28 6.82 -6.00
N ARG A 5 -37.49 7.87 -5.23
CA ARG A 5 -36.66 8.21 -4.04
C ARG A 5 -37.40 7.88 -2.77
N THR A 6 -37.47 6.60 -2.46
CA THR A 6 -38.31 6.08 -1.36
C THR A 6 -37.99 6.75 -0.01
N LEU A 7 -36.71 6.94 0.35
CA LEU A 7 -36.33 7.61 1.59
C LEU A 7 -36.81 9.07 1.66
N LEU A 8 -36.70 9.81 0.57
CA LEU A 8 -37.25 11.19 0.48
C LEU A 8 -38.78 11.17 0.60
N TRP A 9 -39.44 10.22 -0.08
CA TRP A 9 -40.86 10.09 -0.05
C TRP A 9 -41.44 9.76 1.32
N ASP A 10 -40.82 8.79 2.05
CA ASP A 10 -41.19 8.45 3.42
C ASP A 10 -41.03 9.66 4.35
N ARG A 11 -40.00 10.47 4.15
CA ARG A 11 -39.77 11.69 4.91
C ARG A 11 -40.78 12.80 4.56
N LEU A 12 -41.13 12.95 3.29
CA LEU A 12 -42.17 13.88 2.85
C LEU A 12 -43.51 13.45 3.41
N ASP A 13 -43.84 12.16 3.45
CA ASP A 13 -45.04 11.63 4.06
C ASP A 13 -45.19 11.99 5.53
N ALA A 14 -44.11 11.79 6.28
CA ALA A 14 -44.07 12.14 7.69
C ALA A 14 -44.13 13.65 7.92
N ALA A 15 -43.40 14.44 7.12
CA ALA A 15 -43.26 15.88 7.30
C ALA A 15 -44.50 16.66 6.88
N THR A 16 -45.20 16.26 5.81
CA THR A 16 -46.41 16.92 5.31
C THR A 16 -47.65 16.61 6.15
N SER A 17 -47.55 15.80 7.19
CA SER A 17 -48.57 15.76 8.25
C SER A 17 -48.59 17.07 9.07
N ASN A 18 -47.52 17.85 9.08
CA ASN A 18 -47.44 19.13 9.73
C ASN A 18 -48.05 20.26 8.87
N ALA A 19 -48.40 21.39 9.49
CA ALA A 19 -48.98 22.51 8.77
C ALA A 19 -48.05 23.07 7.71
N LEU A 20 -46.72 23.18 8.06
CA LEU A 20 -45.71 23.73 7.19
C LEU A 20 -44.51 22.80 7.11
N THR A 21 -44.12 22.46 5.88
CA THR A 21 -42.89 21.72 5.59
C THR A 21 -42.03 22.57 4.67
N LEU A 22 -40.76 22.71 5.00
CA LEU A 22 -39.76 23.37 4.16
C LEU A 22 -38.73 22.35 3.65
N LEU A 23 -38.66 22.18 2.33
CA LEU A 23 -37.64 21.37 1.68
C LEU A 23 -36.53 22.26 1.11
N VAL A 24 -35.31 22.20 1.69
CA VAL A 24 -34.20 23.04 1.31
C VAL A 24 -33.08 22.20 0.66
N GLY A 25 -32.58 22.69 -0.45
CA GLY A 25 -31.45 22.09 -1.13
C GLY A 25 -30.98 22.89 -2.34
N PRO A 26 -29.70 22.74 -2.76
CA PRO A 26 -29.12 23.54 -3.83
C PRO A 26 -29.81 23.28 -5.21
N MET A 27 -29.52 24.15 -6.18
CA MET A 27 -29.93 23.94 -7.55
C MET A 27 -29.43 22.60 -8.08
N GLY A 28 -30.26 21.87 -8.83
CA GLY A 28 -29.90 20.57 -9.40
C GLY A 28 -29.87 19.39 -8.40
N SER A 29 -30.31 19.59 -7.15
CA SER A 29 -30.42 18.49 -6.17
C SER A 29 -31.62 17.56 -6.42
N GLY A 30 -32.50 17.90 -7.36
CA GLY A 30 -33.68 17.09 -7.70
C GLY A 30 -34.92 17.33 -6.82
N LYS A 31 -35.01 18.46 -6.10
CA LYS A 31 -36.15 18.82 -5.23
C LYS A 31 -37.51 18.74 -5.92
N SER A 32 -37.69 19.55 -6.95
CA SER A 32 -38.96 19.65 -7.69
C SER A 32 -39.35 18.33 -8.33
N LEU A 33 -38.36 17.60 -8.93
CA LEU A 33 -38.58 16.26 -9.49
C LEU A 33 -38.90 15.24 -8.39
N GLY A 34 -38.22 15.33 -7.24
CA GLY A 34 -38.46 14.44 -6.11
C GLY A 34 -39.87 14.59 -5.53
N VAL A 35 -40.32 15.83 -5.39
CA VAL A 35 -41.69 16.14 -4.94
C VAL A 35 -42.75 15.79 -5.98
N SER A 36 -42.52 16.07 -7.27
CA SER A 36 -43.41 15.67 -8.37
C SER A 36 -43.60 14.15 -8.39
N GLY A 37 -42.52 13.38 -8.40
CA GLY A 37 -42.65 11.93 -8.40
C GLY A 37 -43.28 11.35 -7.11
N TRP A 38 -43.02 11.98 -5.95
CA TRP A 38 -43.72 11.63 -4.71
C TRP A 38 -45.26 11.82 -4.86
N LEU A 39 -45.72 12.95 -5.41
CA LEU A 39 -47.12 13.21 -5.64
C LEU A 39 -47.74 12.22 -6.65
N GLU A 40 -47.03 11.93 -7.73
CA GLU A 40 -47.45 10.93 -8.72
C GLU A 40 -47.62 9.55 -8.10
N SER A 41 -46.73 9.15 -7.21
CA SER A 41 -46.76 7.84 -6.55
C SER A 41 -47.97 7.69 -5.61
N ARG A 42 -48.49 8.79 -5.08
CA ARG A 42 -49.66 8.82 -4.17
C ARG A 42 -51.01 8.85 -4.89
N GLY A 43 -51.03 9.16 -6.18
CA GLY A 43 -52.25 9.30 -6.95
C GLY A 43 -53.17 10.41 -6.40
N THR A 44 -52.60 11.45 -5.78
CA THR A 44 -53.39 12.54 -5.16
C THR A 44 -53.81 13.55 -6.20
N GLU A 45 -55.11 13.58 -6.51
CA GLU A 45 -55.71 14.57 -7.38
C GLU A 45 -55.89 15.95 -6.70
N ASP A 46 -55.72 16.04 -5.38
CA ASP A 46 -56.04 17.21 -4.54
C ASP A 46 -54.82 18.03 -4.09
N VAL A 47 -53.82 18.21 -4.98
CA VAL A 47 -52.62 19.03 -4.67
C VAL A 47 -52.60 20.26 -5.59
N ARG A 48 -52.40 21.45 -4.97
CA ARG A 48 -52.15 22.65 -5.76
C ARG A 48 -50.68 22.94 -5.85
N TRP A 49 -50.11 22.86 -7.06
CA TRP A 49 -48.73 23.22 -7.32
C TRP A 49 -48.62 24.67 -7.80
N ILE A 50 -47.74 25.47 -7.16
CA ILE A 50 -47.46 26.86 -7.46
C ILE A 50 -45.95 26.98 -7.78
N ALA A 51 -45.61 27.43 -8.98
CA ALA A 51 -44.24 27.85 -9.28
C ALA A 51 -44.14 29.33 -8.89
N ALA A 52 -43.32 29.62 -7.88
CA ALA A 52 -43.16 30.97 -7.35
C ALA A 52 -42.24 31.82 -8.24
N ASP A 53 -42.52 33.09 -8.33
CA ASP A 53 -41.68 34.14 -8.91
C ASP A 53 -41.76 35.44 -8.09
N ALA A 54 -40.98 36.45 -8.43
CA ALA A 54 -41.00 37.75 -7.76
C ALA A 54 -42.32 38.50 -7.90
N GLY A 55 -43.22 38.12 -8.84
CA GLY A 55 -44.56 38.68 -9.01
C GLY A 55 -45.61 38.09 -8.07
N TRP A 56 -45.26 37.09 -7.22
CA TRP A 56 -46.18 36.51 -6.26
C TRP A 56 -46.23 37.35 -4.97
N GLY A 57 -46.79 38.57 -5.07
CA GLY A 57 -47.03 39.43 -3.91
C GLY A 57 -48.06 38.85 -2.91
N PRO A 58 -48.15 39.41 -1.70
CA PRO A 58 -49.03 38.91 -0.65
C PRO A 58 -50.50 38.69 -1.06
N PRO A 59 -51.16 39.56 -1.84
CA PRO A 59 -52.55 39.33 -2.25
C PRO A 59 -52.69 38.04 -3.09
N ARG A 60 -51.76 37.81 -4.03
CA ARG A 60 -51.82 36.65 -4.93
C ARG A 60 -51.58 35.34 -4.17
N VAL A 61 -50.65 35.36 -3.20
CA VAL A 61 -50.41 34.23 -2.30
C VAL A 61 -51.63 33.97 -1.42
N GLN A 62 -52.23 35.02 -0.87
CA GLN A 62 -53.46 34.91 -0.07
C GLN A 62 -54.61 34.31 -0.84
N ASP A 63 -54.88 34.78 -2.05
CA ASP A 63 -55.90 34.22 -2.92
C ASP A 63 -55.68 32.76 -3.25
N ALA A 64 -54.41 32.38 -3.49
CA ALA A 64 -54.01 31.00 -3.77
C ALA A 64 -54.24 30.07 -2.58
N LEU A 65 -53.93 30.53 -1.37
CA LEU A 65 -54.16 29.76 -0.14
C LEU A 65 -55.67 29.67 0.21
N LEU A 66 -56.40 30.73 0.02
CA LEU A 66 -57.88 30.76 0.24
C LEU A 66 -58.59 29.83 -0.75
N ALA A 67 -58.18 29.83 -2.02
CA ALA A 67 -58.74 28.94 -3.04
C ALA A 67 -58.45 27.44 -2.77
N ALA A 68 -57.41 27.13 -1.97
CA ALA A 68 -57.10 25.77 -1.51
C ALA A 68 -57.93 25.37 -0.25
N GLN A 69 -58.52 26.35 0.47
CA GLN A 69 -59.38 26.12 1.64
C GLN A 69 -60.86 26.10 1.20
N GLN A 70 -61.32 24.99 0.66
CA GLN A 70 -62.79 24.88 0.36
C GLN A 70 -63.57 24.35 1.57
N PRO A 71 -64.71 24.93 1.91
CA PRO A 71 -65.52 24.44 3.04
C PRO A 71 -66.19 23.09 2.69
N GLY A 72 -65.90 22.07 3.50
CA GLY A 72 -66.63 20.82 3.43
C GLY A 72 -65.80 19.53 3.21
N GLU A 73 -64.49 19.58 3.02
CA GLU A 73 -63.67 18.38 2.90
C GLU A 73 -63.05 17.96 4.22
N ALA A 74 -63.01 16.65 4.48
CA ALA A 74 -62.60 16.05 5.76
C ALA A 74 -61.07 16.11 6.04
N ALA A 75 -60.23 16.53 5.09
CA ALA A 75 -58.78 16.65 5.23
C ALA A 75 -58.23 17.95 4.62
N PRO A 76 -57.22 18.58 5.21
CA PRO A 76 -56.57 19.78 4.66
C PRO A 76 -55.84 19.47 3.38
N ARG A 77 -56.07 20.29 2.32
CA ARG A 77 -55.37 20.18 1.03
C ARG A 77 -53.89 20.54 1.14
N LEU A 78 -53.06 19.87 0.35
CA LEU A 78 -51.64 20.18 0.23
C LEU A 78 -51.41 21.25 -0.86
N VAL A 79 -50.71 22.32 -0.50
CA VAL A 79 -50.20 23.34 -1.42
C VAL A 79 -48.69 23.20 -1.50
N VAL A 80 -48.17 22.93 -2.69
CA VAL A 80 -46.74 22.95 -2.94
C VAL A 80 -46.38 24.27 -3.60
N ILE A 81 -45.45 25.01 -2.98
CA ILE A 81 -44.87 26.23 -3.53
C ILE A 81 -43.43 25.96 -3.92
N ASP A 82 -43.21 25.73 -5.20
CA ASP A 82 -41.90 25.50 -5.75
C ASP A 82 -41.16 26.82 -6.02
N ASP A 83 -39.84 26.79 -5.93
CA ASP A 83 -38.96 27.98 -5.98
C ASP A 83 -39.39 29.08 -4.97
N ALA A 84 -39.85 28.68 -3.79
CA ALA A 84 -40.32 29.56 -2.74
C ALA A 84 -39.30 30.65 -2.32
N HIS A 85 -38.04 30.47 -2.60
CA HIS A 85 -36.98 31.47 -2.39
C HIS A 85 -37.13 32.72 -3.28
N LEU A 86 -37.96 32.65 -4.34
CA LEU A 86 -38.23 33.79 -5.20
C LEU A 86 -39.40 34.63 -4.71
N LEU A 87 -40.13 34.16 -3.70
CA LEU A 87 -41.25 34.92 -3.10
C LEU A 87 -40.74 36.20 -2.43
N PRO A 88 -41.48 37.33 -2.56
CA PRO A 88 -41.20 38.49 -1.73
C PRO A 88 -41.31 38.15 -0.24
N LEU A 89 -40.46 38.77 0.58
CA LEU A 89 -40.44 38.54 2.04
C LEU A 89 -41.78 38.66 2.72
N ALA A 90 -42.57 39.64 2.31
CA ALA A 90 -43.95 39.85 2.81
C ALA A 90 -44.89 38.68 2.51
N SER A 91 -44.69 37.98 1.37
CA SER A 91 -45.44 36.78 0.98
C SER A 91 -45.05 35.57 1.82
N VAL A 92 -43.73 35.41 2.12
CA VAL A 92 -43.25 34.36 3.01
C VAL A 92 -43.78 34.53 4.42
N ARG A 93 -43.75 35.76 4.96
CA ARG A 93 -44.35 36.09 6.27
C ARG A 93 -45.85 35.82 6.31
N LEU A 94 -46.59 36.16 5.28
CA LEU A 94 -48.02 35.88 5.19
C LEU A 94 -48.34 34.37 5.25
N VAL A 95 -47.54 33.50 4.60
CA VAL A 95 -47.66 32.04 4.71
C VAL A 95 -47.41 31.61 6.16
N ASP A 96 -46.37 32.11 6.77
CA ASP A 96 -45.94 31.78 8.14
C ASP A 96 -47.04 32.20 9.15
N ASP A 97 -47.50 33.45 9.09
CA ASP A 97 -48.54 34.00 9.99
C ASP A 97 -49.87 33.19 9.83
N ARG A 98 -50.24 32.89 8.60
CA ARG A 98 -51.49 32.17 8.31
C ARG A 98 -51.52 30.77 8.90
N LEU A 99 -50.40 30.06 8.81
CA LEU A 99 -50.28 28.68 9.31
C LEU A 99 -50.06 28.65 10.83
N ASN A 100 -49.49 29.69 11.42
CA ASN A 100 -49.44 29.86 12.87
C ASN A 100 -50.82 30.14 13.48
N ASP A 101 -51.69 30.92 12.77
CA ASP A 101 -53.03 31.25 13.24
C ASP A 101 -54.01 30.10 13.10
N ALA A 102 -53.88 29.28 12.01
CA ALA A 102 -54.77 28.18 11.72
C ALA A 102 -54.01 26.94 11.18
N PRO A 103 -53.27 26.24 12.02
CA PRO A 103 -52.37 25.17 11.58
C PRO A 103 -53.07 23.96 10.99
N ASP A 104 -54.34 23.74 11.34
CA ASP A 104 -55.09 22.59 10.83
C ASP A 104 -55.88 22.86 9.54
N SER A 105 -55.87 24.12 9.05
CA SER A 105 -56.69 24.54 7.89
C SER A 105 -56.09 24.13 6.54
N LEU A 106 -54.78 23.97 6.46
CA LEU A 106 -54.04 23.75 5.21
C LEU A 106 -52.71 23.10 5.49
N ARG A 107 -52.16 22.35 4.53
CA ARG A 107 -50.78 21.84 4.53
C ARG A 107 -50.01 22.55 3.43
N VAL A 108 -48.85 23.11 3.77
CA VAL A 108 -47.97 23.81 2.81
C VAL A 108 -46.61 23.19 2.77
N LEU A 109 -46.14 22.84 1.59
CA LEU A 109 -44.78 22.39 1.30
C LEU A 109 -44.07 23.48 0.52
N LEU A 110 -43.09 24.14 1.15
CA LEU A 110 -42.21 25.10 0.51
C LEU A 110 -40.98 24.40 -0.01
N VAL A 111 -40.70 24.52 -1.32
CA VAL A 111 -39.47 24.00 -1.93
C VAL A 111 -38.53 25.17 -2.22
N SER A 112 -37.37 25.20 -1.59
CA SER A 112 -36.51 26.37 -1.61
C SER A 112 -35.04 25.98 -1.87
N ARG A 113 -34.26 26.93 -2.39
CA ARG A 113 -32.78 26.77 -2.50
C ARG A 113 -32.07 27.04 -1.22
N TRP A 114 -32.59 27.90 -0.37
CA TRP A 114 -32.06 28.28 0.95
C TRP A 114 -33.19 28.43 1.96
N ASP A 115 -32.78 28.60 3.21
CA ASP A 115 -33.73 28.80 4.30
C ASP A 115 -34.54 30.09 4.12
N LEU A 116 -35.80 29.97 4.41
CA LEU A 116 -36.73 31.12 4.39
C LEU A 116 -36.84 31.70 5.81
N PRO A 117 -37.08 33.02 5.95
CA PRO A 117 -37.21 33.68 7.23
C PRO A 117 -38.57 33.39 7.89
N ILE A 118 -38.79 32.14 8.28
CA ILE A 118 -39.97 31.63 8.94
C ILE A 118 -39.73 31.56 10.45
N THR A 119 -40.73 31.86 11.27
CA THR A 119 -40.65 31.88 12.74
C THR A 119 -40.62 30.44 13.28
N ARG A 120 -39.46 29.89 13.44
CA ARG A 120 -39.23 28.44 13.68
C ARG A 120 -39.59 27.98 15.09
N LEU A 121 -39.12 28.65 16.12
CA LEU A 121 -39.05 28.08 17.48
C LEU A 121 -40.43 27.70 18.03
N GLY A 122 -41.42 28.54 17.85
CA GLY A 122 -42.79 28.29 18.38
C GLY A 122 -43.54 27.23 17.60
N ALA A 123 -43.32 27.12 16.30
CA ALA A 123 -43.96 26.17 15.41
C ALA A 123 -43.33 24.79 15.47
N GLU A 124 -41.98 24.68 15.57
CA GLU A 124 -41.26 23.42 15.78
C GLU A 124 -41.64 22.77 17.12
N LEU A 125 -41.68 23.57 18.21
CA LEU A 125 -42.04 23.06 19.53
C LEU A 125 -43.47 22.52 19.63
N ARG A 126 -44.37 22.99 18.75
CA ARG A 126 -45.77 22.54 18.68
C ARG A 126 -45.97 21.44 17.66
N GLY A 127 -44.94 21.02 16.90
CA GLY A 127 -45.06 20.03 15.86
C GLY A 127 -45.77 20.50 14.58
N HIS A 128 -45.81 21.81 14.34
CA HIS A 128 -46.49 22.41 13.17
C HIS A 128 -45.55 22.73 12.00
N PHE A 129 -44.23 22.64 12.21
CA PHE A 129 -43.21 22.95 11.23
C PHE A 129 -42.14 21.86 11.15
N THR A 130 -41.74 21.51 9.95
CA THR A 130 -40.64 20.57 9.72
C THR A 130 -39.76 21.08 8.59
N VAL A 131 -38.42 20.91 8.76
CA VAL A 131 -37.44 21.23 7.72
C VAL A 131 -36.75 19.93 7.25
N LEU A 132 -36.82 19.70 5.93
CA LEU A 132 -36.12 18.63 5.25
C LEU A 132 -34.90 19.21 4.49
N ARG A 133 -33.72 18.64 4.66
CA ARG A 133 -32.48 19.22 4.14
C ARG A 133 -31.70 18.28 3.24
N GLY A 134 -30.65 18.83 2.64
CA GLY A 134 -29.85 18.34 1.53
C GLY A 134 -29.40 16.89 1.54
N GLU A 135 -29.18 16.25 2.68
CA GLU A 135 -28.76 14.83 2.71
C GLU A 135 -29.84 13.91 2.14
N LEU A 136 -31.10 14.20 2.40
CA LEU A 136 -32.25 13.46 1.83
C LEU A 136 -32.38 13.59 0.31
N LEU A 137 -31.70 14.60 -0.26
CA LEU A 137 -31.71 14.90 -1.69
C LEU A 137 -30.54 14.28 -2.43
N ARG A 138 -29.57 13.66 -1.73
CA ARG A 138 -28.47 12.93 -2.36
C ARG A 138 -28.97 11.59 -2.87
N LEU A 139 -28.48 11.19 -4.03
CA LEU A 139 -28.68 9.86 -4.57
C LEU A 139 -27.75 8.89 -3.84
N ASP A 140 -28.26 7.77 -3.41
CA ASP A 140 -27.44 6.67 -2.94
C ASP A 140 -26.75 5.95 -4.10
N GLU A 141 -25.94 4.93 -3.81
CA GLU A 141 -25.19 4.18 -4.83
C GLU A 141 -26.15 3.45 -5.81
N ARG A 142 -27.29 2.98 -5.33
CA ARG A 142 -28.30 2.27 -6.13
C ARG A 142 -29.05 3.21 -7.06
N ASP A 143 -29.51 4.34 -6.54
CA ASP A 143 -30.22 5.36 -7.31
C ASP A 143 -29.29 5.98 -8.37
N SER A 144 -28.02 6.24 -7.98
CA SER A 144 -26.99 6.70 -8.90
C SER A 144 -26.72 5.70 -10.01
N ALA A 145 -26.63 4.41 -9.68
CA ALA A 145 -26.39 3.35 -10.67
C ALA A 145 -27.53 3.30 -11.72
N THR A 146 -28.76 3.48 -11.29
CA THR A 146 -29.93 3.52 -12.21
C THR A 146 -29.84 4.69 -13.19
N LEU A 147 -29.47 5.88 -12.71
CA LEU A 147 -29.27 7.05 -13.58
C LEU A 147 -28.08 6.92 -14.49
N VAL A 148 -27.00 6.34 -13.99
CA VAL A 148 -25.79 6.08 -14.79
C VAL A 148 -26.08 5.06 -15.89
N ALA A 149 -26.78 3.97 -15.60
CA ALA A 149 -27.17 2.98 -16.60
C ALA A 149 -27.99 3.62 -17.75
N GLU A 150 -28.93 4.49 -17.44
CA GLU A 150 -29.74 5.18 -18.43
C GLU A 150 -28.96 6.20 -19.24
N HIS A 151 -28.19 7.07 -18.56
CA HIS A 151 -27.60 8.23 -19.21
C HIS A 151 -26.19 7.95 -19.78
N ALA A 152 -25.39 7.05 -19.16
CA ALA A 152 -24.11 6.61 -19.70
C ALA A 152 -24.22 5.38 -20.62
N ARG A 153 -25.42 4.77 -20.72
CA ARG A 153 -25.69 3.55 -21.53
C ARG A 153 -24.76 2.38 -21.17
N THR A 154 -24.52 2.19 -19.89
CA THR A 154 -23.66 1.12 -19.35
C THR A 154 -24.19 0.63 -18.01
N ASP A 155 -24.23 -0.69 -17.83
CA ASP A 155 -24.65 -1.33 -16.57
C ASP A 155 -23.43 -1.62 -15.66
N SER A 156 -22.28 -1.02 -15.93
CA SER A 156 -21.06 -1.25 -15.16
C SER A 156 -21.16 -0.64 -13.76
N VAL A 157 -21.13 -1.50 -12.75
CA VAL A 157 -21.11 -1.11 -11.32
C VAL A 157 -19.91 -0.24 -10.99
N GLU A 158 -18.75 -0.49 -11.62
CA GLU A 158 -17.53 0.31 -11.42
C GLU A 158 -17.70 1.74 -11.94
N VAL A 159 -18.38 1.91 -13.10
CA VAL A 159 -18.69 3.24 -13.65
C VAL A 159 -19.66 3.96 -12.73
N ALA A 160 -20.72 3.30 -12.29
CA ALA A 160 -21.69 3.88 -11.37
C ALA A 160 -21.04 4.33 -10.06
N ARG A 161 -20.19 3.49 -9.46
CA ARG A 161 -19.47 3.83 -8.24
C ARG A 161 -18.53 5.02 -8.43
N ALA A 162 -17.76 5.05 -9.51
CA ALA A 162 -16.83 6.16 -9.79
C ALA A 162 -17.59 7.49 -9.99
N VAL A 163 -18.74 7.46 -10.68
CA VAL A 163 -19.61 8.64 -10.84
C VAL A 163 -20.18 9.08 -9.49
N THR A 164 -20.68 8.15 -8.68
CA THR A 164 -21.27 8.46 -7.37
C THR A 164 -20.22 9.06 -6.41
N GLU A 165 -19.03 8.47 -6.36
CA GLU A 165 -17.92 8.99 -5.57
C GLU A 165 -17.50 10.40 -6.00
N HIS A 166 -17.41 10.64 -7.31
CA HIS A 166 -17.02 11.93 -7.88
C HIS A 166 -18.07 13.02 -7.62
N THR A 167 -19.37 12.69 -7.77
CA THR A 167 -20.48 13.62 -7.65
C THR A 167 -21.11 13.66 -6.27
N GLN A 168 -20.71 12.76 -5.37
CA GLN A 168 -21.28 12.59 -4.03
C GLN A 168 -22.83 12.49 -4.04
N GLY A 169 -23.39 11.86 -5.07
CA GLY A 169 -24.82 11.68 -5.22
C GLY A 169 -25.61 12.96 -5.57
N TRP A 170 -24.95 14.03 -5.99
CA TRP A 170 -25.66 15.22 -6.44
C TRP A 170 -26.33 14.98 -7.81
N CYS A 171 -27.66 14.98 -7.84
CA CYS A 171 -28.47 14.50 -8.95
C CYS A 171 -28.07 15.09 -10.32
N ALA A 172 -27.97 16.42 -10.44
CA ALA A 172 -27.56 17.06 -11.69
C ALA A 172 -26.18 16.65 -12.12
N ALA A 173 -25.23 16.57 -11.20
CA ALA A 173 -23.86 16.15 -11.51
C ALA A 173 -23.80 14.68 -11.93
N VAL A 174 -24.55 13.78 -11.30
CA VAL A 174 -24.65 12.36 -11.72
C VAL A 174 -25.13 12.26 -13.15
N VAL A 175 -26.25 12.93 -13.48
CA VAL A 175 -26.81 12.89 -14.84
C VAL A 175 -25.87 13.49 -15.88
N LEU A 176 -25.25 14.62 -15.58
CA LEU A 176 -24.37 15.31 -16.52
C LEU A 176 -23.06 14.56 -16.73
N THR A 177 -22.48 14.02 -15.66
CA THR A 177 -21.30 13.17 -15.75
C THR A 177 -21.59 11.89 -16.53
N ALA A 178 -22.72 11.24 -16.26
CA ALA A 178 -23.14 10.05 -16.99
C ALA A 178 -23.33 10.32 -18.50
N ARG A 179 -23.95 11.44 -18.87
CA ARG A 179 -24.08 11.88 -20.29
C ARG A 179 -22.74 12.16 -20.94
N SER A 180 -21.80 12.76 -20.22
CA SER A 180 -20.44 12.97 -20.71
C SER A 180 -19.73 11.64 -20.98
N LEU A 181 -19.89 10.65 -20.10
CA LEU A 181 -19.32 9.32 -20.29
C LEU A 181 -19.94 8.58 -21.48
N ALA A 182 -21.23 8.75 -21.77
CA ALA A 182 -21.90 8.16 -22.92
C ALA A 182 -21.30 8.60 -24.28
N ALA A 183 -20.65 9.76 -24.33
CA ALA A 183 -19.98 10.27 -25.51
C ALA A 183 -18.56 9.70 -25.71
N THR A 184 -18.05 8.91 -24.76
CA THR A 184 -16.71 8.32 -24.79
C THR A 184 -16.69 6.92 -25.40
N ARG A 185 -15.56 6.52 -26.00
CA ARG A 185 -15.42 5.17 -26.58
C ARG A 185 -15.37 4.07 -25.51
N ASP A 186 -14.86 4.39 -24.33
CA ASP A 186 -14.72 3.49 -23.19
C ASP A 186 -15.15 4.22 -21.90
N PRO A 187 -16.42 4.05 -21.48
CA PRO A 187 -16.93 4.68 -20.27
C PRO A 187 -16.17 4.29 -19.00
N LEU A 188 -15.63 3.06 -18.92
CA LEU A 188 -14.91 2.59 -17.73
C LEU A 188 -13.56 3.29 -17.58
N VAL A 189 -12.79 3.37 -18.66
CA VAL A 189 -11.51 4.11 -18.66
C VAL A 189 -11.74 5.59 -18.37
N ALA A 190 -12.78 6.18 -18.95
CA ALA A 190 -13.15 7.58 -18.72
C ALA A 190 -13.60 7.81 -17.27
N ALA A 191 -14.40 6.91 -16.68
CA ALA A 191 -14.86 6.98 -15.30
C ALA A 191 -13.70 6.89 -14.29
N ARG A 192 -12.73 6.02 -14.52
CA ARG A 192 -11.49 5.94 -13.68
C ARG A 192 -10.68 7.24 -13.71
N ARG A 193 -10.80 8.03 -14.78
CA ARG A 193 -10.15 9.33 -14.95
C ARG A 193 -10.94 10.50 -14.35
N LEU A 194 -12.19 10.32 -13.96
CA LEU A 194 -13.03 11.39 -13.39
C LEU A 194 -12.41 12.07 -12.17
N ARG A 195 -11.57 11.34 -11.41
CA ARG A 195 -10.79 11.93 -10.30
C ARG A 195 -9.74 12.94 -10.77
N TYR A 196 -9.44 12.99 -12.09
CA TYR A 196 -8.33 13.75 -12.67
C TYR A 196 -8.76 14.61 -13.88
N GLN A 197 -10.01 14.51 -14.34
CA GLN A 197 -10.49 15.23 -15.52
C GLN A 197 -11.72 16.09 -15.22
N GLU A 198 -11.78 17.22 -15.88
CA GLU A 198 -12.81 18.24 -15.78
C GLU A 198 -14.15 17.77 -16.39
N SER A 199 -15.26 18.02 -15.69
CA SER A 199 -16.63 17.88 -16.22
C SER A 199 -17.18 19.28 -16.50
N PRO A 200 -17.17 19.77 -17.76
CA PRO A 200 -17.47 21.18 -18.07
C PRO A 200 -18.85 21.65 -17.61
N VAL A 201 -19.79 20.74 -17.48
CA VAL A 201 -21.20 21.10 -17.16
C VAL A 201 -21.45 21.13 -15.67
N ALA A 202 -20.92 20.17 -14.90
CA ALA A 202 -21.00 20.20 -13.44
C ALA A 202 -20.24 21.41 -12.88
N ASP A 203 -19.14 21.75 -13.53
CA ASP A 203 -18.33 22.94 -13.24
C ASP A 203 -19.08 24.25 -13.50
N ALA A 204 -19.84 24.34 -14.58
CA ALA A 204 -20.64 25.54 -14.89
C ALA A 204 -21.68 25.82 -13.79
N VAL A 205 -22.34 24.78 -13.28
CA VAL A 205 -23.34 24.93 -12.19
C VAL A 205 -22.66 25.32 -10.88
N ALA A 206 -21.54 24.67 -10.53
CA ALA A 206 -20.78 25.04 -9.31
C ALA A 206 -20.21 26.46 -9.40
N ALA A 207 -19.78 26.90 -10.61
CA ALA A 207 -19.31 28.25 -10.84
C ALA A 207 -20.43 29.30 -10.67
N GLU A 208 -21.65 29.00 -11.14
CA GLU A 208 -22.82 29.88 -10.93
C GLU A 208 -23.18 29.98 -9.46
N VAL A 209 -23.14 28.86 -8.73
CA VAL A 209 -23.34 28.85 -7.27
C VAL A 209 -22.28 29.75 -6.61
N PHE A 210 -21.02 29.56 -6.92
CA PHE A 210 -19.93 30.38 -6.33
C PHE A 210 -20.10 31.88 -6.64
N ALA A 211 -20.46 32.23 -7.87
CA ALA A 211 -20.64 33.61 -8.29
C ALA A 211 -21.82 34.30 -7.57
N SER A 212 -22.84 33.56 -7.20
CA SER A 212 -24.04 34.05 -6.50
C SER A 212 -23.82 34.35 -5.02
N LEU A 213 -22.69 33.88 -4.44
CA LEU A 213 -22.40 34.03 -3.01
C LEU A 213 -22.03 35.47 -2.62
N PRO A 214 -22.34 35.87 -1.37
CA PRO A 214 -21.83 37.11 -0.78
C PRO A 214 -20.30 37.18 -0.80
N PRO A 215 -19.69 38.36 -0.79
CA PRO A 215 -18.22 38.51 -0.82
C PRO A 215 -17.50 37.82 0.36
N GLN A 216 -18.09 37.81 1.56
CA GLN A 216 -17.54 37.14 2.74
C GLN A 216 -17.53 35.61 2.60
N ASP A 217 -18.59 35.03 2.05
CA ASP A 217 -18.71 33.58 1.82
C ASP A 217 -17.70 33.12 0.76
N ARG A 218 -17.57 33.92 -0.34
CA ARG A 218 -16.56 33.66 -1.35
C ARG A 218 -15.15 33.74 -0.78
N HIS A 219 -14.87 34.72 0.10
CA HIS A 219 -13.58 34.84 0.76
C HIS A 219 -13.27 33.62 1.61
N LEU A 220 -14.24 33.16 2.44
CA LEU A 220 -14.08 31.94 3.22
C LEU A 220 -13.79 30.75 2.34
N LEU A 221 -14.57 30.50 1.29
CA LEU A 221 -14.37 29.38 0.39
C LEU A 221 -13.02 29.42 -0.34
N LEU A 222 -12.56 30.62 -0.75
CA LEU A 222 -11.24 30.81 -1.33
C LEU A 222 -10.10 30.44 -0.33
N CYS A 223 -10.27 30.78 0.94
CA CYS A 223 -9.27 30.47 1.96
C CYS A 223 -9.21 28.98 2.32
N VAL A 224 -10.35 28.27 2.29
CA VAL A 224 -10.44 26.88 2.74
C VAL A 224 -10.56 25.85 1.63
N ALA A 225 -10.52 26.24 0.36
CA ALA A 225 -10.74 25.36 -0.82
C ALA A 225 -9.80 24.15 -0.90
N ASN A 226 -8.65 24.21 -0.25
CA ASN A 226 -7.64 23.16 -0.25
C ASN A 226 -7.68 22.27 1.00
N GLU A 227 -8.59 22.53 1.92
CA GLU A 227 -8.83 21.68 3.08
C GLU A 227 -9.88 20.63 2.72
N GLU A 228 -9.61 19.38 3.01
CA GLU A 228 -10.56 18.27 2.77
C GLU A 228 -11.73 18.33 3.75
N ILE A 229 -11.42 18.67 5.00
CA ILE A 229 -12.37 18.88 6.07
C ILE A 229 -12.01 20.19 6.78
N VAL A 230 -12.99 21.05 6.92
CA VAL A 230 -12.83 22.38 7.53
C VAL A 230 -13.44 22.35 8.92
N SER A 231 -12.61 22.46 9.96
CA SER A 231 -13.11 22.77 11.31
C SER A 231 -13.36 24.27 11.45
N VAL A 232 -14.19 24.65 12.39
CA VAL A 232 -14.43 26.06 12.73
C VAL A 232 -13.11 26.80 13.04
N ASP A 233 -12.20 26.14 13.77
CA ASP A 233 -10.90 26.72 14.11
C ASP A 233 -10.00 26.87 12.89
N THR A 234 -10.02 25.89 11.97
CA THR A 234 -9.30 25.98 10.68
C THR A 234 -9.84 27.15 9.85
N ALA A 235 -11.15 27.31 9.77
CA ALA A 235 -11.75 28.41 9.01
C ALA A 235 -11.36 29.78 9.60
N ARG A 236 -11.44 29.95 10.90
CA ARG A 236 -11.00 31.19 11.62
C ARG A 236 -9.53 31.47 11.39
N HIS A 237 -8.70 30.44 11.48
CA HIS A 237 -7.26 30.54 11.28
C HIS A 237 -6.88 30.99 9.86
N LEU A 238 -7.52 30.38 8.84
CA LEU A 238 -7.22 30.67 7.43
C LEU A 238 -7.80 31.99 6.93
N THR A 239 -8.99 32.39 7.40
CA THR A 239 -9.63 33.64 6.99
C THR A 239 -9.19 34.85 7.81
N GLY A 240 -8.74 34.63 9.05
CA GLY A 240 -8.55 35.66 10.06
C GLY A 240 -9.88 36.26 10.56
N ASP A 241 -11.04 35.66 10.20
CA ASP A 241 -12.36 36.15 10.55
C ASP A 241 -12.91 35.41 11.78
N PRO A 242 -13.20 36.11 12.90
CA PRO A 242 -13.80 35.50 14.08
C PRO A 242 -15.20 34.91 13.80
N ASP A 243 -15.94 35.45 12.82
CA ASP A 243 -17.29 35.04 12.47
C ASP A 243 -17.34 33.86 11.43
N ALA A 244 -16.20 33.34 11.03
CA ALA A 244 -16.11 32.22 10.08
C ALA A 244 -16.97 30.98 10.46
N ALA A 245 -17.24 30.78 11.79
CA ALA A 245 -18.13 29.73 12.25
C ALA A 245 -19.59 29.97 11.83
N ALA A 246 -20.05 31.19 11.94
CA ALA A 246 -21.41 31.59 11.54
C ALA A 246 -21.57 31.45 10.01
N THR A 247 -20.56 31.90 9.26
CA THR A 247 -20.52 31.77 7.79
C THR A 247 -20.58 30.31 7.34
N LEU A 248 -19.81 29.39 7.96
CA LEU A 248 -19.88 27.95 7.66
C LEU A 248 -21.26 27.36 7.97
N ALA A 249 -21.84 27.71 9.11
CA ALA A 249 -23.17 27.26 9.49
C ALA A 249 -24.25 27.81 8.53
N GLU A 250 -24.11 29.05 8.05
CA GLU A 250 -25.01 29.64 7.05
C GLU A 250 -24.87 28.93 5.69
N LEU A 251 -23.66 28.67 5.22
CA LEU A 251 -23.42 27.91 3.99
C LEU A 251 -23.99 26.48 4.07
N GLU A 252 -23.91 25.84 5.23
CA GLU A 252 -24.55 24.53 5.46
C GLU A 252 -26.06 24.65 5.45
N THR A 253 -26.63 25.60 6.19
CA THR A 253 -28.09 25.76 6.28
C THR A 253 -28.73 26.20 4.97
N THR A 254 -28.02 26.98 4.16
CA THR A 254 -28.46 27.35 2.80
C THR A 254 -28.32 26.21 1.78
N GLY A 255 -27.73 25.09 2.17
CA GLY A 255 -27.56 23.93 1.28
C GLY A 255 -26.63 24.16 0.09
N LEU A 256 -25.71 25.13 0.20
CA LEU A 256 -24.78 25.56 -0.85
C LEU A 256 -23.53 24.67 -0.91
N MET A 257 -23.74 23.36 -1.10
CA MET A 257 -22.65 22.40 -1.33
C MET A 257 -21.60 22.34 -0.18
N VAL A 258 -21.98 22.78 1.02
CA VAL A 258 -21.21 22.60 2.27
C VAL A 258 -22.05 21.74 3.20
N THR A 259 -21.46 20.70 3.77
CA THR A 259 -22.17 19.74 4.63
C THR A 259 -21.38 19.52 5.91
N ARG A 260 -22.10 19.46 7.03
CA ARG A 260 -21.53 19.10 8.32
C ARG A 260 -21.19 17.61 8.32
N VAL A 261 -19.97 17.27 8.75
CA VAL A 261 -19.50 15.88 8.89
C VAL A 261 -19.93 15.40 10.28
N GLY A 262 -20.65 14.27 10.34
CA GLY A 262 -21.03 13.63 11.61
C GLY A 262 -19.81 13.07 12.36
N ASP A 263 -20.02 12.68 13.63
CA ASP A 263 -19.00 12.09 14.51
C ASP A 263 -18.63 10.62 14.12
N ASP A 264 -18.75 10.23 12.85
CA ASP A 264 -18.39 8.90 12.40
C ASP A 264 -16.91 8.61 12.63
N ALA A 265 -16.64 7.44 13.21
CA ALA A 265 -15.33 7.00 13.70
C ALA A 265 -14.22 6.95 12.64
N ASP A 266 -14.58 6.99 11.35
CA ASP A 266 -13.62 6.88 10.23
C ASP A 266 -12.92 8.20 9.86
N VAL A 267 -13.30 9.34 10.45
CA VAL A 267 -12.75 10.67 10.12
C VAL A 267 -12.29 11.39 11.39
N ARG A 268 -11.53 10.71 12.24
CA ARG A 268 -10.90 11.37 13.40
C ARG A 268 -9.60 12.04 12.97
N ASP A 269 -9.61 13.38 12.98
CA ASP A 269 -8.38 14.17 13.02
C ASP A 269 -7.88 14.17 14.48
N PRO A 270 -6.74 13.53 14.80
CA PRO A 270 -6.24 13.42 16.17
C PRO A 270 -5.85 14.77 16.78
N THR A 271 -5.82 15.83 15.98
CA THR A 271 -5.44 17.19 16.43
C THR A 271 -6.65 18.04 16.82
N THR A 272 -7.89 17.58 16.58
CA THR A 272 -9.10 18.36 16.85
C THR A 272 -9.84 17.80 18.08
N PRO A 273 -10.14 18.60 19.11
CA PRO A 273 -10.92 18.15 20.27
C PRO A 273 -12.29 17.60 19.87
N ASP A 274 -12.75 16.56 20.57
CA ASP A 274 -14.09 16.00 20.39
C ASP A 274 -15.16 17.10 20.60
N GLY A 275 -16.11 17.19 19.66
CA GLY A 275 -17.23 18.15 19.74
C GLY A 275 -17.11 19.42 18.88
N VAL A 276 -16.02 19.64 18.16
CA VAL A 276 -15.89 20.78 17.24
C VAL A 276 -16.59 20.46 15.91
N ALA A 277 -17.54 21.34 15.49
CA ALA A 277 -18.24 21.19 14.23
C ALA A 277 -17.25 21.18 13.03
N ARG A 278 -17.37 20.17 12.19
CA ARG A 278 -16.55 19.97 10.99
C ARG A 278 -17.44 20.02 9.75
N TYR A 279 -16.89 20.58 8.68
CA TYR A 279 -17.61 20.79 7.44
C TYR A 279 -16.82 20.23 6.26
N ARG A 280 -17.51 19.73 5.27
CA ARG A 280 -16.93 19.30 3.98
C ARG A 280 -17.51 20.16 2.88
N ILE A 281 -16.62 20.75 2.09
CA ILE A 281 -17.01 21.44 0.86
C ILE A 281 -17.18 20.39 -0.23
N HIS A 282 -18.26 20.48 -0.99
CA HIS A 282 -18.50 19.54 -2.09
C HIS A 282 -17.33 19.59 -3.10
N PRO A 283 -16.80 18.45 -3.58
CA PRO A 283 -15.64 18.41 -4.45
C PRO A 283 -15.73 19.30 -5.69
N LEU A 284 -16.92 19.37 -6.34
CA LEU A 284 -17.13 20.22 -7.51
C LEU A 284 -17.03 21.71 -7.18
N LEU A 285 -17.56 22.15 -6.03
CA LEU A 285 -17.41 23.54 -5.60
C LEU A 285 -15.94 23.85 -5.26
N ALA A 286 -15.27 22.97 -4.53
CA ALA A 286 -13.85 23.12 -4.21
C ALA A 286 -13.00 23.21 -5.48
N GLU A 287 -13.31 22.44 -6.52
CA GLU A 287 -12.60 22.48 -7.80
C GLU A 287 -12.80 23.81 -8.54
N VAL A 288 -14.03 24.32 -8.58
CA VAL A 288 -14.33 25.64 -9.16
C VAL A 288 -13.56 26.74 -8.41
N VAL A 289 -13.54 26.67 -7.07
CA VAL A 289 -12.82 27.64 -6.23
C VAL A 289 -11.32 27.54 -6.50
N ARG A 290 -10.73 26.35 -6.61
CA ARG A 290 -9.31 26.16 -6.97
C ARG A 290 -8.98 26.77 -8.35
N ARG A 291 -9.84 26.59 -9.36
CA ARG A 291 -9.65 27.23 -10.67
C ARG A 291 -9.77 28.74 -10.58
N ARG A 292 -10.66 29.26 -9.76
CA ARG A 292 -10.76 30.70 -9.51
C ARG A 292 -9.45 31.23 -8.90
N ILE A 293 -8.86 30.50 -7.95
CA ILE A 293 -7.55 30.81 -7.35
C ILE A 293 -6.46 30.82 -8.44
N ALA A 294 -6.47 29.86 -9.34
CA ALA A 294 -5.51 29.79 -10.43
C ALA A 294 -5.68 30.95 -11.46
N ALA A 295 -6.93 31.39 -11.71
CA ALA A 295 -7.22 32.51 -12.60
C ALA A 295 -6.83 33.88 -12.02
N GLY A 296 -6.68 34.01 -10.70
CA GLY A 296 -6.34 35.27 -10.03
C GLY A 296 -7.51 36.25 -9.89
N GLY A 297 -7.19 37.42 -9.33
CA GLY A 297 -8.14 38.52 -9.13
C GLY A 297 -8.00 39.12 -7.73
N GLU A 298 -8.63 40.26 -7.46
CA GLU A 298 -8.47 41.00 -6.20
C GLU A 298 -8.99 40.22 -4.98
N ASP A 299 -10.09 39.49 -5.13
CA ASP A 299 -10.65 38.61 -4.13
C ASP A 299 -9.71 37.44 -3.80
N VAL A 300 -9.03 36.91 -4.81
CA VAL A 300 -8.04 35.83 -4.68
C VAL A 300 -6.78 36.33 -3.96
N GLU A 301 -6.29 37.53 -4.31
CA GLU A 301 -5.10 38.09 -3.64
C GLU A 301 -5.36 38.38 -2.15
N ARG A 302 -6.57 38.79 -1.80
CA ARG A 302 -6.96 38.97 -0.40
C ARG A 302 -6.96 37.63 0.35
N ALA A 303 -7.55 36.59 -0.22
CA ALA A 303 -7.55 35.24 0.35
C ALA A 303 -6.12 34.69 0.45
N ARG A 304 -5.30 34.89 -0.61
CA ARG A 304 -3.89 34.46 -0.62
C ARG A 304 -3.10 35.10 0.54
N SER A 305 -3.28 36.40 0.78
CA SER A 305 -2.61 37.11 1.86
C SER A 305 -3.01 36.56 3.23
N ALA A 306 -4.30 36.26 3.45
CA ALA A 306 -4.80 35.68 4.70
C ALA A 306 -4.19 34.28 4.94
N VAL A 307 -4.23 33.40 3.93
CA VAL A 307 -3.68 32.05 4.05
C VAL A 307 -2.14 32.06 4.20
N LEU A 308 -1.42 32.97 3.55
CA LEU A 308 0.03 33.13 3.78
C LEU A 308 0.35 33.55 5.23
N GLY A 309 -0.49 34.37 5.84
CA GLY A 309 -0.39 34.72 7.27
C GLY A 309 -0.55 33.47 8.15
N ALA A 310 -1.56 32.62 7.86
CA ALA A 310 -1.81 31.37 8.56
C ALA A 310 -0.66 30.36 8.38
N VAL A 311 -0.16 30.21 7.14
CA VAL A 311 0.97 29.31 6.83
C VAL A 311 2.23 29.67 7.63
N ARG A 312 2.51 30.96 7.80
CA ARG A 312 3.66 31.41 8.63
C ARG A 312 3.50 31.02 10.10
N LEU A 313 2.28 31.06 10.62
CA LEU A 313 1.97 30.65 11.98
C LEU A 313 2.05 29.12 12.14
N ASP A 314 1.60 28.37 11.15
CA ASP A 314 1.70 26.91 11.16
C ASP A 314 3.16 26.45 11.10
N ALA A 315 3.96 27.05 10.21
CA ALA A 315 5.39 26.76 10.13
C ALA A 315 6.13 27.07 11.46
N ALA A 316 5.76 28.16 12.12
CA ALA A 316 6.31 28.51 13.43
C ALA A 316 5.90 27.52 14.54
N ARG A 317 4.81 26.76 14.36
CA ARG A 317 4.34 25.70 15.27
C ARG A 317 4.86 24.32 14.92
N GLY A 318 5.61 24.16 13.80
CA GLY A 318 6.16 22.90 13.33
C GLY A 318 5.19 22.07 12.47
N ASP A 319 4.06 22.61 12.00
CA ASP A 319 3.12 21.91 11.09
C ASP A 319 3.48 22.18 9.63
N SER A 320 4.62 21.64 9.21
CA SER A 320 5.17 21.85 7.87
C SER A 320 4.38 21.15 6.77
N SER A 321 3.76 20.01 7.07
CA SER A 321 2.93 19.28 6.10
C SER A 321 1.68 20.09 5.70
N ARG A 322 1.01 20.70 6.67
CA ARG A 322 -0.15 21.56 6.41
C ARG A 322 0.27 22.84 5.68
N SER A 323 1.37 23.46 6.10
CA SER A 323 1.96 24.63 5.46
C SER A 323 2.26 24.37 3.99
N PHE A 324 2.93 23.25 3.68
CA PHE A 324 3.30 22.86 2.32
C PHE A 324 2.07 22.69 1.43
N ARG A 325 1.07 21.92 1.87
CA ARG A 325 -0.18 21.70 1.10
C ARG A 325 -0.92 23.00 0.82
N ARG A 326 -0.98 23.91 1.79
CA ARG A 326 -1.61 25.22 1.63
C ARG A 326 -0.87 26.08 0.61
N LEU A 327 0.47 26.07 0.63
CA LEU A 327 1.28 26.78 -0.35
C LEU A 327 1.10 26.24 -1.76
N LEU A 328 0.97 24.94 -1.94
CA LEU A 328 0.65 24.33 -3.22
C LEU A 328 -0.72 24.78 -3.71
N GLY A 329 -1.73 24.78 -2.87
CA GLY A 329 -3.07 25.24 -3.22
C GLY A 329 -3.14 26.71 -3.59
N LEU A 330 -2.24 27.55 -3.04
CA LEU A 330 -2.11 28.98 -3.38
C LEU A 330 -1.24 29.23 -4.64
N ASN A 331 -0.70 28.19 -5.24
CA ASN A 331 0.27 28.29 -6.34
C ASN A 331 1.48 29.19 -5.98
N HIS A 332 2.08 28.93 -4.78
CA HIS A 332 3.25 29.68 -4.29
C HIS A 332 4.50 28.77 -4.22
N PRO A 333 5.06 28.38 -5.36
CA PRO A 333 6.06 27.31 -5.44
C PRO A 333 7.39 27.64 -4.75
N GLN A 334 7.81 28.93 -4.71
CA GLN A 334 9.06 29.30 -4.05
C GLN A 334 9.00 29.08 -2.54
N ALA A 335 7.90 29.49 -1.90
CA ALA A 335 7.72 29.24 -0.46
C ALA A 335 7.54 27.75 -0.17
N ALA A 336 6.86 27.01 -1.05
CA ALA A 336 6.75 25.55 -0.91
C ALA A 336 8.12 24.86 -0.99
N ALA A 337 9.01 25.30 -1.90
CA ALA A 337 10.38 24.78 -1.99
C ALA A 337 11.19 25.06 -0.71
N GLN A 338 11.00 26.20 -0.08
CA GLN A 338 11.64 26.52 1.21
C GLN A 338 11.16 25.62 2.35
N VAL A 339 9.84 25.35 2.43
CA VAL A 339 9.28 24.39 3.41
C VAL A 339 9.79 22.97 3.14
N LEU A 340 9.86 22.57 1.88
CA LEU A 340 10.43 21.26 1.49
C LEU A 340 11.90 21.15 1.91
N ALA A 341 12.69 22.20 1.74
CA ALA A 341 14.07 22.22 2.16
C ALA A 341 14.27 22.14 3.68
N ALA A 342 13.35 22.73 4.45
CA ALA A 342 13.44 22.76 5.90
C ALA A 342 12.96 21.46 6.58
N ASP A 343 11.84 20.90 6.11
CA ASP A 343 11.10 19.83 6.83
C ASP A 343 10.63 18.68 5.93
N ALA A 344 11.45 18.29 4.97
CA ALA A 344 11.16 17.19 4.07
C ALA A 344 10.70 15.87 4.72
N PRO A 345 11.23 15.45 5.89
CA PRO A 345 10.82 14.19 6.52
C PRO A 345 9.37 14.14 6.93
N GLU A 346 8.89 15.23 7.51
CA GLU A 346 7.49 15.35 7.90
C GLU A 346 6.57 15.30 6.68
N LEU A 347 6.98 15.97 5.59
CA LEU A 347 6.25 15.96 4.32
C LEU A 347 6.17 14.56 3.69
N ILE A 348 7.25 13.79 3.75
CA ILE A 348 7.29 12.42 3.22
C ILE A 348 6.48 11.47 4.12
N ALA A 349 6.56 11.65 5.44
CA ALA A 349 5.86 10.80 6.40
C ALA A 349 4.34 10.94 6.32
N HIS A 350 3.83 12.13 5.98
CA HIS A 350 2.39 12.44 6.08
C HIS A 350 1.54 11.72 5.01
N ASP A 351 2.00 11.66 3.75
CA ASP A 351 1.26 11.06 2.64
C ASP A 351 2.13 10.17 1.73
N GLY A 352 3.25 9.70 2.26
CA GLY A 352 4.23 8.93 1.50
C GLY A 352 4.88 9.74 0.39
N GLY A 353 4.96 11.04 0.54
CA GLY A 353 5.60 11.95 -0.42
C GLY A 353 4.76 12.28 -1.65
N ALA A 354 3.47 11.93 -1.70
CA ALA A 354 2.63 12.19 -2.87
C ALA A 354 2.52 13.67 -3.22
N ALA A 355 2.41 14.56 -2.23
CA ALA A 355 2.42 15.99 -2.43
C ALA A 355 3.78 16.48 -2.95
N VAL A 356 4.88 15.96 -2.41
CA VAL A 356 6.26 16.26 -2.87
C VAL A 356 6.44 15.83 -4.32
N ARG A 357 6.02 14.60 -4.70
CA ARG A 357 6.08 14.11 -6.09
C ARG A 357 5.33 15.02 -7.06
N THR A 358 4.13 15.41 -6.68
CA THR A 358 3.30 16.29 -7.50
C THR A 358 3.95 17.66 -7.68
N PHE A 359 4.46 18.21 -6.60
CA PHE A 359 5.18 19.50 -6.61
C PHE A 359 6.41 19.47 -7.50
N VAL A 360 7.30 18.49 -7.32
CA VAL A 360 8.52 18.36 -8.13
C VAL A 360 8.20 18.21 -9.62
N ARG A 361 7.15 17.43 -9.96
CA ARG A 361 6.72 17.26 -11.34
C ARG A 361 6.20 18.56 -11.96
N GLN A 362 5.45 19.36 -11.21
CA GLN A 362 4.84 20.60 -11.70
C GLN A 362 5.80 21.81 -11.69
N HIS A 363 6.72 21.84 -10.72
CA HIS A 363 7.58 23.00 -10.44
C HIS A 363 9.07 22.65 -10.44
N ARG A 364 9.50 21.77 -11.34
CA ARG A 364 10.86 21.24 -11.40
C ARG A 364 11.93 22.36 -11.37
N VAL A 365 11.75 23.42 -12.17
CA VAL A 365 12.70 24.54 -12.25
C VAL A 365 12.87 25.20 -10.87
N VAL A 366 11.77 25.43 -10.15
CA VAL A 366 11.83 26.03 -8.80
C VAL A 366 12.61 25.14 -7.83
N VAL A 367 12.40 23.81 -7.88
CA VAL A 367 13.15 22.87 -7.04
C VAL A 367 14.63 22.83 -7.43
N GLU A 368 14.94 22.93 -8.71
CA GLU A 368 16.32 22.96 -9.18
C GLU A 368 17.09 24.22 -8.71
N ASP A 369 16.38 25.32 -8.48
CA ASP A 369 16.94 26.56 -7.92
C ASP A 369 17.07 26.53 -6.37
N HIS A 370 16.63 25.42 -5.70
CA HIS A 370 16.70 25.25 -4.25
C HIS A 370 17.54 24.03 -3.85
N PRO A 371 18.87 24.12 -3.86
CA PRO A 371 19.76 22.98 -3.57
C PRO A 371 19.52 22.30 -2.23
N ASP A 372 19.01 23.02 -1.24
CA ASP A 372 18.70 22.46 0.08
C ASP A 372 17.52 21.47 0.06
N ALA A 373 16.66 21.57 -0.97
CA ALA A 373 15.55 20.63 -1.16
C ALA A 373 15.97 19.34 -1.92
N TRP A 374 17.15 19.27 -2.51
CA TRP A 374 17.52 18.17 -3.40
C TRP A 374 17.62 16.81 -2.68
N PHE A 375 18.15 16.79 -1.45
CA PHE A 375 18.22 15.56 -0.68
C PHE A 375 16.84 15.03 -0.34
N ALA A 376 15.91 15.91 0.00
CA ALA A 376 14.53 15.57 0.26
C ALA A 376 13.86 14.88 -0.95
N VAL A 377 14.03 15.46 -2.13
CA VAL A 377 13.50 14.89 -3.37
C VAL A 377 14.20 13.57 -3.71
N CYS A 378 15.51 13.49 -3.51
CA CYS A 378 16.28 12.27 -3.67
C CYS A 378 15.73 11.14 -2.78
N ALA A 379 15.57 11.40 -1.49
CA ALA A 379 15.05 10.43 -0.53
C ALA A 379 13.62 9.97 -0.87
N GLU A 380 12.75 10.90 -1.26
CA GLU A 380 11.39 10.59 -1.67
C GLU A 380 11.35 9.67 -2.90
N ARG A 381 12.15 9.96 -3.95
CA ARG A 381 12.28 9.11 -5.13
C ARG A 381 12.85 7.73 -4.80
N TRP A 382 13.79 7.68 -3.88
CA TRP A 382 14.37 6.45 -3.37
C TRP A 382 13.35 5.57 -2.64
N PHE A 383 12.52 6.16 -1.79
CA PHE A 383 11.42 5.44 -1.12
C PHE A 383 10.34 4.92 -2.09
N ASP A 384 10.12 5.63 -3.21
CA ASP A 384 9.16 5.22 -4.25
C ASP A 384 9.74 4.22 -5.27
N ASP A 385 11.03 3.82 -5.11
CA ASP A 385 11.78 2.95 -6.05
C ASP A 385 11.96 3.56 -7.46
N ASP A 386 11.85 4.89 -7.57
CA ASP A 386 12.17 5.62 -8.81
C ASP A 386 13.67 5.91 -8.89
N VAL A 387 14.45 4.82 -9.05
CA VAL A 387 15.92 4.88 -9.02
C VAL A 387 16.50 5.83 -10.07
N PRO A 388 15.98 5.91 -11.31
CA PRO A 388 16.51 6.87 -12.30
C PRO A 388 16.40 8.34 -11.83
N GLN A 389 15.27 8.72 -11.24
CA GLN A 389 15.08 10.06 -10.70
C GLN A 389 15.89 10.30 -9.42
N ALA A 390 15.98 9.30 -8.55
CA ALA A 390 16.84 9.39 -7.36
C ALA A 390 18.30 9.62 -7.76
N LEU A 391 18.84 8.87 -8.73
CA LEU A 391 20.19 9.05 -9.25
C LEU A 391 20.44 10.45 -9.81
N HIS A 392 19.48 11.01 -10.53
CA HIS A 392 19.59 12.39 -11.04
C HIS A 392 19.86 13.40 -9.90
N TRP A 393 19.12 13.28 -8.79
CA TRP A 393 19.31 14.17 -7.64
C TRP A 393 20.58 13.83 -6.84
N MET A 394 20.95 12.56 -6.74
CA MET A 394 22.23 12.13 -6.14
C MET A 394 23.41 12.74 -6.87
N ASP A 395 23.41 12.71 -8.21
CA ASP A 395 24.48 13.27 -9.01
C ASP A 395 24.57 14.79 -8.83
N LYS A 396 23.43 15.51 -8.78
CA LYS A 396 23.40 16.94 -8.46
C LYS A 396 24.01 17.25 -7.08
N LEU A 397 23.71 16.46 -6.06
CA LEU A 397 24.27 16.62 -4.72
C LEU A 397 25.78 16.41 -4.70
N LEU A 398 26.28 15.36 -5.37
CA LEU A 398 27.70 15.07 -5.45
C LEU A 398 28.50 16.09 -6.28
N GLN A 399 27.86 16.79 -7.22
CA GLN A 399 28.48 17.84 -8.05
C GLN A 399 28.50 19.20 -7.37
N GLN A 400 27.94 19.35 -6.14
CA GLN A 400 28.02 20.61 -5.40
C GLN A 400 29.48 21.00 -5.11
N PRO A 401 29.79 22.35 -5.03
CA PRO A 401 31.13 22.81 -4.64
C PRO A 401 31.58 22.22 -3.30
N PRO A 402 32.90 22.04 -3.07
CA PRO A 402 33.44 21.43 -1.85
C PRO A 402 32.95 22.11 -0.57
N GLU A 403 32.87 23.45 -0.57
CA GLU A 403 32.39 24.22 0.60
C GLU A 403 30.94 23.85 0.94
N ARG A 404 30.09 23.66 -0.07
CA ARG A 404 28.68 23.28 0.14
C ARG A 404 28.55 21.83 0.55
N ARG A 405 29.33 20.93 -0.05
CA ARG A 405 29.37 19.51 0.36
C ARG A 405 29.83 19.33 1.81
N ALA A 406 30.71 20.21 2.32
CA ALA A 406 31.11 20.21 3.72
C ALA A 406 29.96 20.54 4.68
N LEU A 407 28.92 21.25 4.22
CA LEU A 407 27.70 21.49 5.01
C LEU A 407 26.68 20.34 4.91
N LEU A 408 26.78 19.48 3.90
CA LEU A 408 25.86 18.40 3.57
C LEU A 408 26.50 17.01 3.85
N VAL A 409 27.36 16.92 4.88
CA VAL A 409 28.13 15.68 5.14
C VAL A 409 27.23 14.45 5.38
N GLY A 410 26.10 14.62 6.05
CA GLY A 410 25.13 13.55 6.33
C GLY A 410 24.40 13.10 5.07
N GLU A 411 23.91 14.05 4.28
CA GLU A 411 23.22 13.82 3.01
C GLU A 411 24.13 13.14 2.00
N ILE A 412 25.37 13.58 1.90
CA ILE A 412 26.40 12.97 1.02
C ILE A 412 26.68 11.53 1.46
N ALA A 413 26.81 11.29 2.77
CA ALA A 413 27.04 9.92 3.28
C ALA A 413 25.83 9.01 2.97
N CYS A 414 24.59 9.50 3.11
CA CYS A 414 23.40 8.76 2.69
C CYS A 414 23.44 8.42 1.20
N VAL A 415 23.73 9.41 0.36
CA VAL A 415 23.83 9.23 -1.09
C VAL A 415 24.90 8.21 -1.46
N GLN A 416 26.07 8.24 -0.83
CA GLN A 416 27.12 7.27 -1.06
C GLN A 416 26.68 5.84 -0.73
N LEU A 417 26.01 5.63 0.41
CA LEU A 417 25.45 4.33 0.80
C LEU A 417 24.36 3.85 -0.18
N MET A 418 23.44 4.74 -0.59
CA MET A 418 22.42 4.41 -1.59
C MET A 418 23.06 3.98 -2.93
N ARG A 419 24.07 4.71 -3.39
CA ARG A 419 24.82 4.39 -4.61
C ARG A 419 25.61 3.09 -4.45
N ALA A 420 26.17 2.81 -3.27
CA ALA A 420 26.82 1.54 -2.98
C ALA A 420 25.88 0.34 -3.13
N ARG A 421 24.63 0.47 -2.70
CA ARG A 421 23.57 -0.57 -2.90
C ARG A 421 23.26 -0.84 -4.38
N LEU A 422 23.51 0.13 -5.24
CA LEU A 422 23.39 0.02 -6.70
C LEU A 422 24.70 -0.46 -7.37
N GLY A 423 25.76 -0.71 -6.59
CA GLY A 423 27.08 -1.10 -7.12
C GLY A 423 27.87 0.05 -7.75
N LEU A 424 27.46 1.30 -7.53
CA LEU A 424 28.10 2.50 -8.11
C LEU A 424 29.23 3.06 -7.23
N GLU A 425 29.26 2.68 -5.94
CA GLU A 425 30.28 3.10 -4.96
C GLU A 425 30.81 1.87 -4.21
N PRO A 426 32.04 1.93 -3.65
CA PRO A 426 32.61 0.87 -2.80
C PRO A 426 31.81 0.77 -1.49
N LEU A 427 31.38 -0.45 -1.13
CA LEU A 427 30.58 -0.69 0.08
C LEU A 427 31.34 -0.34 1.35
N GLU A 428 32.58 -0.86 1.53
CA GLU A 428 33.40 -0.66 2.72
C GLU A 428 33.78 0.82 2.91
N GLY A 429 34.12 1.50 1.82
CA GLY A 429 34.45 2.93 1.84
C GLY A 429 33.27 3.81 2.23
N SER A 430 32.07 3.48 1.72
CA SER A 430 30.84 4.20 2.05
C SER A 430 30.42 3.98 3.51
N VAL A 431 30.61 2.76 4.04
CA VAL A 431 30.37 2.45 5.47
C VAL A 431 31.32 3.23 6.35
N ALA A 432 32.63 3.20 6.06
CA ALA A 432 33.64 3.91 6.86
C ALA A 432 33.37 5.44 6.88
N SER A 433 32.98 6.02 5.73
CA SER A 433 32.59 7.44 5.64
C SER A 433 31.35 7.74 6.50
N ALA A 434 30.31 6.92 6.41
CA ALA A 434 29.08 7.09 7.17
C ALA A 434 29.29 6.94 8.69
N GLU A 435 30.10 5.97 9.12
CA GLU A 435 30.46 5.80 10.54
C GLU A 435 31.23 6.99 11.09
N LEU A 436 32.12 7.59 10.29
CA LEU A 436 32.83 8.80 10.65
C LEU A 436 31.85 9.96 10.83
N VAL A 437 30.91 10.15 9.89
CA VAL A 437 29.88 11.19 9.98
C VAL A 437 29.01 11.01 11.21
N LEU A 438 28.57 9.80 11.52
CA LEU A 438 27.77 9.53 12.74
C LEU A 438 28.56 9.80 14.00
N ARG A 439 29.87 9.54 14.03
CA ARG A 439 30.72 9.80 15.20
C ARG A 439 30.93 11.30 15.44
N ASP A 440 31.25 12.03 14.38
CA ASP A 440 31.76 13.38 14.49
C ASP A 440 30.66 14.45 14.32
N HIS A 441 29.54 14.13 13.64
CA HIS A 441 28.53 15.09 13.23
C HIS A 441 27.09 14.75 13.67
N ALA A 442 26.83 13.60 14.34
CA ALA A 442 25.47 13.19 14.68
C ALA A 442 24.61 14.27 15.36
N GLY A 443 25.22 15.08 16.24
CA GLY A 443 24.52 16.15 16.97
C GLY A 443 24.14 17.37 16.11
N SER A 444 24.72 17.51 14.92
CA SER A 444 24.46 18.63 13.99
C SER A 444 23.57 18.23 12.81
N LEU A 445 23.31 16.93 12.62
CA LEU A 445 22.43 16.44 11.55
C LEU A 445 20.97 16.73 11.88
N SER A 446 20.17 17.01 10.85
CA SER A 446 18.73 16.97 11.00
C SER A 446 18.25 15.57 11.35
N LEU A 447 17.14 15.47 12.08
CA LEU A 447 16.60 14.18 12.51
C LEU A 447 16.40 13.20 11.33
N ALA A 448 15.94 13.71 10.22
CA ALA A 448 15.72 12.89 9.03
C ALA A 448 16.98 12.33 8.41
N VAL A 449 17.97 13.20 8.23
CA VAL A 449 19.27 12.78 7.70
C VAL A 449 19.89 11.76 8.62
N LEU A 450 19.80 11.96 9.94
CA LEU A 450 20.29 11.01 10.93
C LEU A 450 19.59 9.65 10.83
N LEU A 451 18.25 9.65 10.73
CA LEU A 451 17.46 8.42 10.57
C LEU A 451 17.79 7.72 9.26
N GLN A 452 17.78 8.46 8.15
CA GLN A 452 18.12 7.90 6.84
C GLN A 452 19.53 7.32 6.83
N LEU A 453 20.50 8.03 7.39
CA LEU A 453 21.88 7.57 7.47
C LEU A 453 22.01 6.27 8.26
N ARG A 454 21.34 6.16 9.40
CA ARG A 454 21.31 4.91 10.19
C ARG A 454 20.65 3.75 9.44
N VAL A 455 19.57 4.01 8.72
CA VAL A 455 18.88 2.98 7.92
C VAL A 455 19.80 2.50 6.80
N GLU A 456 20.33 3.40 5.98
CA GLU A 456 21.19 3.03 4.85
C GLU A 456 22.47 2.33 5.33
N LEU A 457 23.07 2.83 6.41
CA LEU A 457 24.26 2.21 7.01
C LEU A 457 23.96 0.79 7.50
N GLY A 458 22.86 0.60 8.23
CA GLY A 458 22.47 -0.74 8.71
C GLY A 458 22.19 -1.72 7.58
N ILE A 459 21.63 -1.27 6.45
CA ILE A 459 21.40 -2.12 5.27
C ILE A 459 22.74 -2.58 4.69
N VAL A 460 23.67 -1.66 4.45
CA VAL A 460 24.97 -2.00 3.87
C VAL A 460 25.82 -2.85 4.82
N GLN A 461 25.75 -2.56 6.12
CA GLN A 461 26.41 -3.38 7.16
C GLN A 461 25.85 -4.82 7.18
N THR A 462 24.53 -5.01 7.01
CA THR A 462 23.92 -6.34 6.87
C THR A 462 24.54 -7.09 5.69
N TRP A 463 24.72 -6.41 4.58
CA TRP A 463 25.30 -6.98 3.36
C TRP A 463 26.75 -7.36 3.52
N LEU A 464 27.52 -6.56 4.27
CA LEU A 464 28.93 -6.85 4.59
C LEU A 464 29.09 -7.93 5.66
N GLY A 465 28.02 -8.31 6.37
CA GLY A 465 28.06 -9.27 7.49
C GLY A 465 28.42 -8.64 8.84
N HIS A 466 28.41 -7.30 8.95
CA HIS A 466 28.57 -6.57 10.21
C HIS A 466 27.25 -6.55 10.99
N LEU A 467 26.70 -7.73 11.29
CA LEU A 467 25.30 -7.91 11.70
C LEU A 467 24.95 -7.23 13.04
N ASP A 468 25.86 -7.21 14.01
CA ASP A 468 25.62 -6.54 15.31
C ASP A 468 25.55 -5.02 15.15
N ALA A 469 26.44 -4.43 14.35
CA ALA A 469 26.41 -3.00 14.04
C ALA A 469 25.17 -2.62 13.24
N ALA A 470 24.79 -3.44 12.26
CA ALA A 470 23.57 -3.28 11.47
C ALA A 470 22.32 -3.29 12.37
N GLN A 471 22.22 -4.29 13.26
CA GLN A 471 21.14 -4.38 14.24
C GLN A 471 21.07 -3.14 15.12
N ALA A 472 22.20 -2.65 15.64
CA ALA A 472 22.23 -1.47 16.49
C ALA A 472 21.72 -0.21 15.75
N ASN A 473 22.18 0.02 14.52
CA ASN A 473 21.77 1.18 13.73
C ASN A 473 20.29 1.11 13.34
N LEU A 474 19.80 -0.04 12.86
CA LEU A 474 18.41 -0.21 12.47
C LEU A 474 17.45 -0.16 13.67
N ALA A 475 17.81 -0.79 14.80
CA ALA A 475 17.00 -0.74 16.02
C ALA A 475 16.90 0.69 16.58
N GLU A 476 18.00 1.44 16.53
CA GLU A 476 18.00 2.85 16.93
C GLU A 476 17.13 3.71 15.99
N ALA A 477 17.18 3.45 14.67
CA ALA A 477 16.32 4.13 13.70
C ALA A 477 14.83 3.83 13.96
N VAL A 478 14.48 2.58 14.32
CA VAL A 478 13.11 2.23 14.72
C VAL A 478 12.69 2.99 15.98
N ARG A 479 13.53 2.98 17.01
CA ARG A 479 13.25 3.62 18.29
C ARG A 479 13.01 5.13 18.12
N VAL A 480 13.90 5.80 17.42
CA VAL A 480 13.83 7.24 17.18
C VAL A 480 12.69 7.58 16.23
N GLY A 481 12.49 6.81 15.15
CA GLY A 481 11.37 7.01 14.22
C GLY A 481 10.01 6.95 14.91
N ARG A 482 9.82 5.98 15.81
CA ARG A 482 8.59 5.86 16.62
C ARG A 482 8.42 7.02 17.61
N SER A 483 9.48 7.38 18.35
CA SER A 483 9.41 8.47 19.35
C SER A 483 9.20 9.85 18.72
N SER A 484 9.59 10.04 17.48
CA SER A 484 9.46 11.30 16.72
C SER A 484 8.26 11.31 15.77
N VAL A 485 7.39 10.29 15.82
CA VAL A 485 6.19 10.17 14.97
C VAL A 485 6.54 10.20 13.46
N LEU A 486 7.61 9.52 13.07
CA LEU A 486 8.07 9.38 11.70
C LEU A 486 7.89 7.91 11.21
N PRO A 487 6.65 7.45 11.00
CA PRO A 487 6.33 6.04 10.74
C PRO A 487 7.00 5.50 9.47
N ALA A 488 7.25 6.34 8.47
CA ALA A 488 7.93 5.93 7.23
C ALA A 488 9.34 5.39 7.51
N TYR A 489 10.09 6.10 8.34
CA TYR A 489 11.44 5.67 8.71
C TYR A 489 11.44 4.45 9.63
N ALA A 490 10.51 4.40 10.59
CA ALA A 490 10.35 3.25 11.48
C ALA A 490 10.01 1.98 10.70
N ALA A 491 9.03 2.03 9.81
CA ALA A 491 8.61 0.87 8.99
C ALA A 491 9.71 0.43 8.00
N SER A 492 10.42 1.39 7.38
CA SER A 492 11.58 1.07 6.54
C SER A 492 12.67 0.38 7.35
N ALA A 493 13.03 0.92 8.52
CA ALA A 493 14.03 0.33 9.40
C ALA A 493 13.64 -1.08 9.87
N LEU A 494 12.37 -1.29 10.28
CA LEU A 494 11.83 -2.59 10.68
C LEU A 494 11.95 -3.64 9.56
N SER A 495 11.56 -3.29 8.33
CA SER A 495 11.64 -4.21 7.20
C SER A 495 13.08 -4.65 6.91
N HIS A 496 14.06 -3.77 7.07
CA HIS A 496 15.48 -4.10 6.91
C HIS A 496 16.08 -4.82 8.12
N LEU A 497 15.66 -4.45 9.34
CA LEU A 497 16.05 -5.15 10.56
C LEU A 497 15.60 -6.62 10.52
N ALA A 498 14.44 -6.91 9.90
CA ALA A 498 13.99 -8.28 9.70
C ALA A 498 15.00 -9.11 8.87
N PHE A 499 15.57 -8.54 7.79
CA PHE A 499 16.64 -9.22 7.04
C PHE A 499 17.93 -9.40 7.84
N THR A 500 18.28 -8.42 8.68
CA THR A 500 19.43 -8.56 9.60
C THR A 500 19.22 -9.71 10.58
N MET A 501 17.99 -9.82 11.13
CA MET A 501 17.64 -10.95 12.03
C MET A 501 17.68 -12.29 11.30
N HIS A 502 17.19 -12.33 10.05
CA HIS A 502 17.29 -13.52 9.21
C HIS A 502 18.76 -13.92 8.96
N ALA A 503 19.63 -12.96 8.62
CA ALA A 503 21.08 -13.20 8.45
C ALA A 503 21.76 -13.68 9.73
N GLN A 504 21.22 -13.33 10.91
CA GLN A 504 21.65 -13.85 12.22
C GLN A 504 21.02 -15.21 12.57
N GLY A 505 20.16 -15.79 11.72
CA GLY A 505 19.41 -17.04 11.98
C GLY A 505 18.30 -16.90 13.00
N ARG A 506 17.87 -15.67 13.32
CA ARG A 506 16.82 -15.37 14.31
C ARG A 506 15.46 -15.25 13.66
N GLU A 507 14.93 -16.36 13.18
CA GLU A 507 13.77 -16.41 12.28
C GLU A 507 12.48 -15.88 12.93
N ARG A 508 12.22 -16.22 14.20
CA ARG A 508 11.06 -15.68 14.94
C ARG A 508 11.13 -14.15 15.06
N ALA A 509 12.33 -13.61 15.32
CA ALA A 509 12.51 -12.16 15.40
C ALA A 509 12.34 -11.51 14.04
N SER A 510 12.86 -12.12 12.97
CA SER A 510 12.69 -11.67 11.60
C SER A 510 11.22 -11.59 11.20
N ALA A 511 10.47 -12.68 11.38
CA ALA A 511 9.04 -12.73 11.07
C ALA A 511 8.23 -11.68 11.85
N ARG A 512 8.49 -11.54 13.15
CA ARG A 512 7.83 -10.57 14.01
C ARG A 512 8.08 -9.13 13.54
N LEU A 513 9.34 -8.75 13.34
CA LEU A 513 9.71 -7.40 12.91
C LEU A 513 9.13 -7.06 11.53
N ALA A 514 9.09 -8.02 10.62
CA ALA A 514 8.47 -7.83 9.32
C ALA A 514 6.94 -7.65 9.42
N THR A 515 6.28 -8.38 10.31
CA THR A 515 4.84 -8.21 10.60
C THR A 515 4.58 -6.85 11.26
N ASP A 516 5.39 -6.47 12.25
CA ASP A 516 5.31 -5.14 12.89
C ASP A 516 5.43 -4.02 11.84
N ALA A 517 6.35 -4.17 10.85
CA ALA A 517 6.48 -3.21 9.75
C ALA A 517 5.21 -3.10 8.90
N LEU A 518 4.56 -4.23 8.58
CA LEU A 518 3.31 -4.25 7.81
C LEU A 518 2.16 -3.59 8.59
N GLU A 519 2.08 -3.85 9.90
CA GLU A 519 1.09 -3.25 10.79
C GLU A 519 1.28 -1.73 10.91
N GLU A 520 2.52 -1.26 11.11
CA GLU A 520 2.80 0.18 11.14
C GLU A 520 2.40 0.87 9.84
N MET A 521 2.71 0.26 8.69
CA MET A 521 2.31 0.79 7.39
C MET A 521 0.78 0.77 7.19
N ALA A 522 0.08 -0.22 7.75
CA ALA A 522 -1.37 -0.30 7.67
C ALA A 522 -2.08 0.79 8.48
N ASN A 523 -1.46 1.23 9.58
CA ASN A 523 -2.05 2.19 10.50
C ASN A 523 -1.85 3.66 10.07
N VAL A 524 -1.07 3.94 9.02
CA VAL A 524 -0.87 5.31 8.52
C VAL A 524 -1.85 5.59 7.39
N PRO A 525 -2.83 6.49 7.57
CA PRO A 525 -3.81 6.82 6.55
C PRO A 525 -3.15 7.37 5.28
N GLY A 526 -3.56 6.86 4.12
CA GLY A 526 -3.09 7.35 2.82
C GLY A 526 -1.66 6.94 2.44
N TRP A 527 -0.90 6.31 3.36
CA TRP A 527 0.46 5.89 3.08
C TRP A 527 0.54 4.37 2.84
N ARG A 528 0.94 3.98 1.64
CA ARG A 528 1.10 2.59 1.22
C ARG A 528 2.40 2.47 0.39
N PRO A 529 3.59 2.47 1.02
CA PRO A 529 4.87 2.37 0.32
C PRO A 529 5.05 0.97 -0.28
N PRO A 530 4.91 0.80 -1.60
CA PRO A 530 4.82 -0.53 -2.21
C PRO A 530 6.10 -1.35 -2.03
N MET A 531 7.27 -0.68 -2.04
CA MET A 531 8.56 -1.37 -1.84
C MET A 531 8.78 -1.80 -0.41
N ALA A 532 8.41 -0.98 0.58
CA ALA A 532 8.56 -1.35 1.99
C ALA A 532 7.64 -2.52 2.36
N ILE A 533 6.39 -2.51 1.84
CA ILE A 533 5.45 -3.63 1.97
C ILE A 533 6.05 -4.89 1.36
N ALA A 534 6.49 -4.81 0.10
CA ALA A 534 7.04 -5.96 -0.60
C ALA A 534 8.30 -6.53 0.08
N ARG A 535 9.16 -5.67 0.67
CA ARG A 535 10.31 -6.12 1.47
C ARG A 535 9.89 -6.83 2.75
N ALA A 536 8.93 -6.28 3.48
CA ALA A 536 8.43 -6.91 4.70
C ALA A 536 7.78 -8.27 4.41
N GLU A 537 6.96 -8.37 3.36
CA GLU A 537 6.40 -9.64 2.89
C GLU A 537 7.49 -10.66 2.50
N LEU A 538 8.55 -10.23 1.82
CA LEU A 538 9.68 -11.08 1.48
C LEU A 538 10.39 -11.62 2.74
N ALA A 539 10.59 -10.77 3.76
CA ALA A 539 11.21 -11.18 5.01
C ALA A 539 10.33 -12.21 5.77
N VAL A 540 9.01 -12.02 5.81
CA VAL A 540 8.07 -13.00 6.37
C VAL A 540 8.17 -14.34 5.65
N GLN A 541 8.24 -14.33 4.31
CA GLN A 541 8.35 -15.54 3.51
C GLN A 541 9.69 -16.27 3.73
N LEU A 542 10.79 -15.52 3.79
CA LEU A 542 12.12 -16.12 4.07
C LEU A 542 12.15 -16.79 5.45
N ALA A 543 11.70 -16.09 6.48
CA ALA A 543 11.63 -16.63 7.83
C ALA A 543 10.71 -17.87 7.90
N GLY A 544 9.59 -17.85 7.16
CA GLY A 544 8.66 -18.96 7.07
C GLY A 544 9.23 -20.21 6.41
N LEU A 545 10.25 -20.10 5.57
CA LEU A 545 10.93 -21.25 4.97
C LEU A 545 11.77 -22.04 5.97
N SER A 546 12.20 -21.42 7.05
CA SER A 546 13.03 -22.02 8.10
C SER A 546 12.25 -22.31 9.39
N GLY A 547 11.05 -21.75 9.57
CA GLY A 547 10.21 -21.85 10.77
C GLY A 547 9.18 -22.99 10.74
N LEU A 548 8.38 -23.08 11.81
CA LEU A 548 7.23 -23.97 11.91
C LEU A 548 5.92 -23.18 11.85
N PRO A 549 4.82 -23.77 11.33
CA PRO A 549 4.75 -25.09 10.70
C PRO A 549 5.42 -25.06 9.32
N TRP A 550 6.17 -26.10 8.99
CA TRP A 550 6.69 -26.19 7.65
C TRP A 550 5.52 -26.28 6.66
N PRO A 551 5.51 -25.46 5.62
CA PRO A 551 4.50 -25.58 4.59
C PRO A 551 4.56 -26.95 3.96
N ALA A 552 3.43 -27.65 3.93
CA ALA A 552 3.30 -28.97 3.28
C ALA A 552 3.67 -28.91 1.78
N VAL A 553 3.34 -27.82 1.12
CA VAL A 553 3.88 -27.25 -0.12
C VAL A 553 3.77 -25.74 0.09
N PRO A 554 4.85 -24.95 -0.04
CA PRO A 554 4.70 -23.52 0.03
C PRO A 554 3.65 -23.10 -0.98
N GLN A 555 2.57 -22.45 -0.54
CA GLN A 555 1.77 -21.67 -1.48
C GLN A 555 2.73 -20.66 -2.06
N VAL A 556 3.12 -20.87 -3.32
CA VAL A 556 4.06 -19.99 -4.02
C VAL A 556 3.32 -18.70 -4.26
N VAL A 557 3.40 -17.79 -3.28
CA VAL A 557 2.97 -16.41 -3.50
C VAL A 557 3.98 -15.80 -4.46
N PRO A 558 3.56 -15.40 -5.66
CA PRO A 558 4.48 -14.78 -6.61
C PRO A 558 5.09 -13.54 -5.98
N PRO A 559 6.40 -13.29 -6.19
CA PRO A 559 7.02 -12.09 -5.67
C PRO A 559 6.36 -10.85 -6.26
N SER A 560 6.32 -9.78 -5.50
CA SER A 560 5.88 -8.49 -6.04
C SER A 560 6.69 -8.15 -7.30
N SER A 561 6.02 -7.74 -8.36
CA SER A 561 6.68 -7.32 -9.61
C SER A 561 7.72 -6.22 -9.38
N ARG A 562 7.53 -5.39 -8.36
CA ARG A 562 8.47 -4.34 -7.95
C ARG A 562 9.80 -4.90 -7.45
N LEU A 563 9.78 -5.96 -6.63
CA LEU A 563 11.01 -6.63 -6.17
C LEU A 563 11.80 -7.22 -7.34
N VAL A 564 11.12 -7.83 -8.29
CA VAL A 564 11.75 -8.45 -9.47
C VAL A 564 12.47 -7.41 -10.32
N HIS A 565 11.88 -6.21 -10.48
CA HIS A 565 12.42 -5.13 -11.31
C HIS A 565 13.27 -4.11 -10.54
N SER A 566 13.37 -4.22 -9.22
CA SER A 566 14.18 -3.30 -8.41
C SER A 566 15.63 -3.26 -8.88
N ALA A 567 16.24 -2.08 -8.87
CA ALA A 567 17.66 -1.92 -9.10
C ALA A 567 18.51 -2.20 -7.85
N ASP A 568 17.89 -2.29 -6.68
CA ASP A 568 18.56 -2.51 -5.40
C ASP A 568 19.10 -3.94 -5.28
N HIS A 569 20.41 -4.09 -5.32
CA HIS A 569 21.06 -5.39 -5.22
C HIS A 569 20.80 -6.09 -3.89
N THR A 570 20.61 -5.34 -2.79
CA THR A 570 20.37 -5.91 -1.46
C THR A 570 19.04 -6.66 -1.41
N VAL A 571 18.02 -6.12 -2.02
CA VAL A 571 16.68 -6.74 -2.09
C VAL A 571 16.69 -7.93 -3.05
N LYS A 572 17.34 -7.79 -4.20
CA LYS A 572 17.47 -8.88 -5.18
C LYS A 572 18.15 -10.11 -4.62
N PHE A 573 19.16 -9.94 -3.79
CA PHE A 573 19.86 -11.06 -3.17
C PHE A 573 18.88 -11.92 -2.33
N TRP A 574 18.10 -11.29 -1.45
CA TRP A 574 17.14 -11.99 -0.61
C TRP A 574 16.00 -12.62 -1.40
N LEU A 575 15.55 -11.94 -2.46
CA LEU A 575 14.56 -12.50 -3.39
C LEU A 575 15.07 -13.78 -4.05
N HIS A 576 16.27 -13.76 -4.60
CA HIS A 576 16.84 -14.94 -5.25
C HIS A 576 17.14 -16.07 -4.27
N LEU A 577 17.55 -15.76 -3.03
CA LEU A 577 17.72 -16.78 -1.99
C LEU A 577 16.37 -17.47 -1.68
N ARG A 578 15.30 -16.68 -1.54
CA ARG A 578 13.95 -17.23 -1.39
C ARG A 578 13.55 -18.12 -2.58
N GLU A 579 13.77 -17.66 -3.80
CA GLU A 579 13.45 -18.43 -5.01
C GLU A 579 14.25 -19.73 -5.10
N ALA A 580 15.54 -19.70 -4.74
CA ALA A 580 16.37 -20.90 -4.70
C ALA A 580 15.84 -21.92 -3.69
N ARG A 581 15.52 -21.48 -2.48
CA ARG A 581 14.96 -22.35 -1.42
C ARG A 581 13.59 -22.91 -1.79
N LEU A 582 12.72 -22.12 -2.42
CA LEU A 582 11.43 -22.58 -2.93
C LEU A 582 11.61 -23.62 -4.06
N ALA A 583 12.55 -23.40 -4.97
CA ALA A 583 12.84 -24.35 -6.03
C ALA A 583 13.32 -25.69 -5.45
N LEU A 584 14.17 -25.65 -4.42
CA LEU A 584 14.62 -26.85 -3.70
C LEU A 584 13.45 -27.56 -3.00
N ALA A 585 12.60 -26.82 -2.28
CA ALA A 585 11.43 -27.37 -1.62
C ALA A 585 10.43 -28.01 -2.60
N ALA A 586 10.36 -27.50 -3.84
CA ALA A 586 9.57 -28.07 -4.92
C ALA A 586 10.28 -29.26 -5.63
N GLY A 587 11.46 -29.66 -5.18
CA GLY A 587 12.25 -30.74 -5.77
C GLY A 587 12.99 -30.36 -7.07
N SER A 588 13.05 -29.07 -7.44
CA SER A 588 13.72 -28.60 -8.65
C SER A 588 15.17 -28.18 -8.36
N VAL A 589 16.06 -29.16 -8.21
CA VAL A 589 17.50 -29.00 -7.95
C VAL A 589 18.18 -28.13 -9.03
N VAL A 590 17.87 -28.36 -10.29
CA VAL A 590 18.45 -27.62 -11.42
C VAL A 590 18.11 -26.13 -11.33
N SER A 591 16.85 -25.81 -11.06
CA SER A 591 16.43 -24.40 -10.90
C SER A 591 17.11 -23.75 -9.71
N CYS A 592 17.21 -24.46 -8.58
CA CYS A 592 17.89 -23.98 -7.38
C CYS A 592 19.37 -23.64 -7.68
N LEU A 593 20.13 -24.60 -8.24
CA LEU A 593 21.54 -24.39 -8.58
C LEU A 593 21.74 -23.28 -9.60
N ARG A 594 20.86 -23.16 -10.59
CA ARG A 594 20.92 -22.08 -11.58
C ARG A 594 20.73 -20.69 -10.94
N ILE A 595 19.76 -20.55 -10.04
CA ILE A 595 19.50 -19.29 -9.32
C ILE A 595 20.73 -18.94 -8.47
N LEU A 596 21.26 -19.89 -7.71
CA LEU A 596 22.44 -19.68 -6.87
C LEU A 596 23.69 -19.38 -7.70
N GLN A 597 23.83 -19.97 -8.90
CA GLN A 597 24.93 -19.63 -9.82
C GLN A 597 24.83 -18.19 -10.30
N THR A 598 23.64 -17.75 -10.68
CA THR A 598 23.41 -16.35 -11.08
C THR A 598 23.81 -15.38 -9.98
N GLN A 599 23.63 -15.75 -8.70
CA GLN A 599 24.07 -14.93 -7.56
C GLN A 599 25.58 -14.95 -7.38
N ALA A 600 26.22 -16.10 -7.58
CA ALA A 600 27.69 -16.22 -7.52
C ALA A 600 28.39 -15.36 -8.59
N ASP A 601 27.73 -15.15 -9.73
CA ASP A 601 28.25 -14.38 -10.86
C ASP A 601 28.04 -12.85 -10.71
N VAL A 602 27.39 -12.38 -9.61
CA VAL A 602 27.22 -10.94 -9.35
C VAL A 602 28.60 -10.29 -9.11
N PRO A 603 28.98 -9.28 -9.91
CA PRO A 603 30.25 -8.60 -9.71
C PRO A 603 30.34 -7.94 -8.34
N ARG A 604 31.45 -8.10 -7.64
CA ARG A 604 31.71 -7.48 -6.33
C ARG A 604 30.73 -7.88 -5.22
N LEU A 605 30.19 -9.12 -5.28
CA LEU A 605 29.40 -9.63 -4.17
C LEU A 605 30.26 -9.61 -2.88
N PRO A 606 29.80 -9.04 -1.74
CA PRO A 606 30.55 -9.02 -0.49
C PRO A 606 30.93 -10.43 -0.02
N ARG A 607 32.08 -10.56 0.64
CA ARG A 607 32.61 -11.86 1.15
C ARG A 607 31.56 -12.62 1.97
N HIS A 608 30.82 -11.94 2.84
CA HIS A 608 29.76 -12.54 3.64
C HIS A 608 28.70 -13.23 2.76
N LEU A 609 28.21 -12.55 1.73
CA LEU A 609 27.20 -13.11 0.83
C LEU A 609 27.77 -14.16 -0.13
N GLN A 610 29.05 -14.05 -0.52
CA GLN A 610 29.74 -15.12 -1.25
C GLN A 610 29.73 -16.43 -0.43
N LEU A 611 30.00 -16.34 0.88
CA LEU A 611 29.94 -17.48 1.78
C LEU A 611 28.53 -18.07 1.82
N VAL A 612 27.48 -17.23 1.96
CA VAL A 612 26.08 -17.71 1.94
C VAL A 612 25.80 -18.49 0.67
N VAL A 613 26.12 -17.95 -0.50
CA VAL A 613 25.87 -18.63 -1.79
C VAL A 613 26.65 -19.95 -1.91
N VAL A 614 27.93 -19.97 -1.51
CA VAL A 614 28.76 -21.17 -1.55
C VAL A 614 28.17 -22.26 -0.66
N ILE A 615 27.74 -21.90 0.56
CA ILE A 615 27.16 -22.84 1.51
C ILE A 615 25.82 -23.38 1.01
N GLU A 616 24.90 -22.53 0.55
CA GLU A 616 23.61 -22.95 0.00
C GLU A 616 23.80 -23.92 -1.20
N ARG A 617 24.76 -23.63 -2.09
CA ARG A 617 25.11 -24.53 -3.18
C ARG A 617 25.66 -25.87 -2.69
N ALA A 618 26.56 -25.84 -1.70
CA ALA A 618 27.16 -27.03 -1.15
C ALA A 618 26.11 -27.95 -0.49
N PHE A 619 25.13 -27.42 0.21
CA PHE A 619 24.00 -28.19 0.74
C PHE A 619 23.24 -28.91 -0.38
N VAL A 620 22.90 -28.22 -1.46
CA VAL A 620 22.23 -28.83 -2.60
C VAL A 620 23.08 -29.92 -3.24
N LEU A 621 24.40 -29.70 -3.41
CA LEU A 621 25.32 -30.67 -3.97
C LEU A 621 25.51 -31.91 -3.05
N ALA A 622 25.53 -31.71 -1.72
CA ALA A 622 25.53 -32.80 -0.76
C ALA A 622 24.26 -33.67 -0.87
N LEU A 623 23.08 -33.02 -1.01
CA LEU A 623 21.80 -33.71 -1.18
C LEU A 623 21.77 -34.55 -2.47
N THR A 624 22.31 -34.00 -3.56
CA THR A 624 22.35 -34.70 -4.85
C THR A 624 23.46 -35.75 -4.97
N GLY A 625 24.44 -35.72 -4.07
CA GLY A 625 25.58 -36.65 -4.08
C GLY A 625 26.66 -36.31 -5.10
N ASP A 626 26.72 -35.05 -5.58
CA ASP A 626 27.79 -34.60 -6.47
C ASP A 626 29.08 -34.30 -5.65
N GLU A 627 29.83 -35.35 -5.36
CA GLU A 627 31.04 -35.32 -4.58
C GLU A 627 32.08 -34.33 -5.14
N ARG A 628 32.28 -34.33 -6.43
CA ARG A 628 33.28 -33.48 -7.09
C ARG A 628 32.95 -32.01 -6.97
N ALA A 629 31.71 -31.64 -7.24
CA ALA A 629 31.26 -30.26 -7.12
C ALA A 629 31.21 -29.79 -5.66
N LEU A 630 30.84 -30.68 -4.72
CA LEU A 630 30.85 -30.39 -3.29
C LEU A 630 32.28 -30.09 -2.80
N MET A 631 33.30 -30.90 -3.20
CA MET A 631 34.69 -30.65 -2.87
C MET A 631 35.19 -29.30 -3.39
N ALA A 632 34.77 -28.88 -4.58
CA ALA A 632 35.11 -27.55 -5.08
C ALA A 632 34.53 -26.41 -4.20
N GLN A 633 33.33 -26.58 -3.66
CA GLN A 633 32.73 -25.58 -2.72
C GLN A 633 33.51 -25.58 -1.38
N ILE A 634 33.91 -26.75 -0.86
CA ILE A 634 34.71 -26.86 0.38
C ILE A 634 36.04 -26.13 0.22
N SER A 635 36.73 -26.32 -0.91
CA SER A 635 37.99 -25.62 -1.22
C SER A 635 37.77 -24.10 -1.36
N GLN A 636 36.65 -23.67 -1.91
CA GLN A 636 36.30 -22.26 -1.99
C GLN A 636 36.07 -21.64 -0.60
N LEU A 637 35.46 -22.39 0.34
CA LEU A 637 35.30 -21.93 1.74
C LEU A 637 36.63 -21.75 2.46
N GLU A 638 37.59 -22.61 2.20
CA GLU A 638 38.94 -22.49 2.72
C GLU A 638 39.59 -21.16 2.29
N GLY A 639 39.53 -20.85 1.00
CA GLY A 639 40.00 -19.56 0.46
C GLY A 639 39.26 -18.35 1.02
N LEU A 640 38.00 -18.51 1.37
CA LEU A 640 37.17 -17.47 2.03
C LEU A 640 37.34 -17.43 3.56
N GLY A 641 38.09 -18.35 4.20
CA GLY A 641 38.41 -18.34 5.62
C GLY A 641 37.20 -18.56 6.54
N ALA A 642 36.36 -19.56 6.23
CA ALA A 642 35.17 -19.95 7.01
C ALA A 642 35.32 -21.37 7.60
N PRO A 643 36.16 -21.58 8.63
CA PRO A 643 36.56 -22.90 9.11
C PRO A 643 35.43 -23.72 9.74
N ALA A 644 34.44 -23.08 10.37
CA ALA A 644 33.30 -23.78 10.96
C ALA A 644 32.38 -24.33 9.88
N GLU A 645 32.06 -23.52 8.89
CA GLU A 645 31.25 -23.91 7.74
C GLU A 645 31.94 -24.92 6.85
N GLN A 646 33.28 -24.77 6.67
CA GLN A 646 34.11 -25.75 5.97
C GLN A 646 34.05 -27.12 6.67
N ALA A 647 34.19 -27.14 8.01
CA ALA A 647 34.07 -28.38 8.78
C ALA A 647 32.66 -29.01 8.66
N LEU A 648 31.62 -28.23 8.67
CA LEU A 648 30.25 -28.71 8.44
C LEU A 648 30.12 -29.43 7.09
N LEU A 649 30.61 -28.81 6.01
CA LEU A 649 30.56 -29.40 4.68
C LEU A 649 31.49 -30.59 4.50
N GLN A 650 32.63 -30.61 5.18
CA GLN A 650 33.51 -31.80 5.25
C GLN A 650 32.80 -32.96 5.95
N GLY A 651 31.99 -32.68 6.98
CA GLY A 651 31.14 -33.67 7.64
C GLY A 651 30.10 -34.26 6.68
N LEU A 652 29.40 -33.42 5.92
CA LEU A 652 28.45 -33.86 4.90
C LEU A 652 29.12 -34.65 3.78
N HIS A 653 30.34 -34.27 3.39
CA HIS A 653 31.10 -34.99 2.37
C HIS A 653 31.59 -36.37 2.89
N ALA A 654 32.06 -36.46 4.14
CA ALA A 654 32.44 -37.72 4.78
C ALA A 654 31.24 -38.66 4.91
N ASP A 655 30.08 -38.14 5.34
CA ASP A 655 28.84 -38.87 5.40
C ASP A 655 28.40 -39.39 4.01
N LEU A 656 28.52 -38.57 2.97
CA LEU A 656 28.24 -38.96 1.59
C LEU A 656 29.08 -40.19 1.15
N ARG A 657 30.30 -40.26 1.60
CA ARG A 657 31.21 -41.40 1.32
C ARG A 657 31.02 -42.61 2.23
N GLY A 658 30.13 -42.53 3.20
CA GLY A 658 29.95 -43.57 4.22
C GLY A 658 31.02 -43.60 5.29
N ASP A 659 31.92 -42.59 5.39
CA ASP A 659 32.84 -42.43 6.50
C ASP A 659 32.14 -41.80 7.71
N VAL A 660 31.37 -42.64 8.42
CA VAL A 660 30.51 -42.21 9.51
C VAL A 660 31.33 -41.61 10.67
N ARG A 661 32.48 -42.19 10.98
CA ARG A 661 33.33 -41.68 12.07
C ARG A 661 34.01 -40.38 11.73
N GLY A 662 34.58 -40.27 10.52
CA GLY A 662 35.14 -39.02 10.00
C GLY A 662 34.08 -37.92 9.95
N ALA A 663 32.85 -38.24 9.56
CA ALA A 663 31.74 -37.28 9.56
C ALA A 663 31.42 -36.77 10.99
N VAL A 664 31.32 -37.65 11.97
CA VAL A 664 31.12 -37.26 13.41
C VAL A 664 32.21 -36.30 13.87
N ASP A 665 33.49 -36.57 13.55
CA ASP A 665 34.63 -35.72 13.95
C ASP A 665 34.59 -34.35 13.27
N HIS A 666 34.21 -34.31 12.01
CA HIS A 666 34.02 -33.04 11.28
C HIS A 666 32.84 -32.22 11.82
N PHE A 667 31.70 -32.85 12.10
CA PHE A 667 30.56 -32.18 12.72
C PHE A 667 30.90 -31.68 14.13
N ALA A 668 31.67 -32.44 14.94
CA ALA A 668 32.12 -31.97 16.23
C ALA A 668 33.01 -30.69 16.13
N ARG A 669 33.88 -30.62 15.13
CA ARG A 669 34.68 -29.41 14.88
C ARG A 669 33.80 -28.23 14.46
N ALA A 670 32.81 -28.48 13.60
CA ALA A 670 31.83 -27.43 13.16
C ALA A 670 31.01 -26.91 14.34
N ALA A 671 30.54 -27.81 15.23
CA ALA A 671 29.75 -27.46 16.41
C ALA A 671 30.50 -26.59 17.43
N HIS A 672 31.83 -26.74 17.53
CA HIS A 672 32.68 -25.92 18.41
C HIS A 672 33.25 -24.66 17.69
N GLY A 673 33.11 -24.58 16.38
CA GLY A 673 33.60 -23.47 15.59
C GLY A 673 32.73 -22.20 15.72
N ARG A 674 33.29 -21.06 15.34
CA ARG A 674 32.51 -19.80 15.22
C ARG A 674 32.12 -19.59 13.76
N PRO A 675 30.79 -19.67 13.44
CA PRO A 675 30.33 -19.47 12.08
C PRO A 675 30.48 -18.00 11.67
N ILE A 676 30.64 -17.77 10.35
CA ILE A 676 30.77 -16.43 9.77
C ILE A 676 29.51 -16.04 8.98
N ALA A 677 28.97 -16.97 8.20
CA ALA A 677 27.85 -16.69 7.30
C ALA A 677 26.65 -17.63 7.48
N GLN A 678 26.86 -18.79 8.12
CA GLN A 678 25.81 -19.76 8.41
C GLN A 678 25.54 -19.80 9.92
N PRO A 679 24.62 -18.98 10.44
CA PRO A 679 24.37 -18.90 11.89
C PRO A 679 23.94 -20.23 12.51
N ASP A 680 23.30 -21.11 11.72
CA ASP A 680 22.81 -22.42 12.15
C ASP A 680 23.86 -23.52 12.03
N CYS A 681 25.09 -23.21 11.66
CA CYS A 681 26.18 -24.16 11.46
C CYS A 681 26.34 -25.10 12.65
N ARG A 682 26.28 -24.56 13.87
CA ARG A 682 26.37 -25.36 15.09
C ARG A 682 25.18 -26.32 15.26
N ALA A 683 23.97 -25.85 15.06
CA ALA A 683 22.76 -26.68 15.17
C ALA A 683 22.74 -27.78 14.09
N LEU A 684 23.06 -27.44 12.85
CA LEU A 684 23.17 -28.38 11.73
C LEU A 684 24.20 -29.48 12.03
N ALA A 685 25.39 -29.08 12.53
CA ALA A 685 26.44 -30.00 12.90
C ALA A 685 26.02 -30.95 14.04
N LEU A 686 25.41 -30.42 15.09
CA LEU A 686 24.93 -31.21 16.22
C LEU A 686 23.82 -32.21 15.80
N VAL A 687 22.88 -31.80 14.93
CA VAL A 687 21.85 -32.71 14.41
C VAL A 687 22.47 -33.81 13.56
N GLY A 688 23.38 -33.46 12.63
CA GLY A 688 24.10 -34.46 11.83
C GLY A 688 24.92 -35.42 12.69
N GLN A 689 25.62 -34.90 13.71
CA GLN A 689 26.34 -35.71 14.68
C GLN A 689 25.43 -36.64 15.45
N ALA A 690 24.26 -36.17 15.92
CA ALA A 690 23.29 -36.99 16.65
C ALA A 690 22.78 -38.17 15.80
N GLN A 691 22.48 -37.90 14.53
CA GLN A 691 22.01 -38.93 13.58
C GLN A 691 23.05 -40.06 13.42
N LEU A 692 24.30 -39.70 13.24
CA LEU A 692 25.41 -40.65 13.01
C LEU A 692 25.85 -41.35 14.28
N LEU A 693 25.85 -40.66 15.44
CA LEU A 693 26.16 -41.29 16.74
C LEU A 693 25.14 -42.35 17.11
N GLU A 694 23.86 -42.13 16.85
CA GLU A 694 22.83 -43.16 17.05
C GLU A 694 23.11 -44.40 16.19
N GLU A 695 23.51 -44.23 14.93
CA GLU A 695 23.86 -45.32 14.03
C GLU A 695 25.07 -46.12 14.53
N LEU A 696 26.04 -45.40 15.14
CA LEU A 696 27.20 -46.05 15.80
C LEU A 696 26.86 -46.72 17.16
N GLY A 697 25.61 -46.60 17.64
CA GLY A 697 25.18 -47.14 18.91
C GLY A 697 25.52 -46.26 20.12
N GLU A 698 26.06 -45.06 19.95
CA GLU A 698 26.49 -44.12 21.00
C GLU A 698 25.34 -43.21 21.42
N ARG A 699 24.25 -43.84 21.94
CA ARG A 699 22.92 -43.21 22.15
C ARG A 699 22.95 -42.01 23.07
N ASP A 700 23.66 -42.08 24.19
CA ASP A 700 23.68 -40.98 25.18
C ASP A 700 24.30 -39.71 24.55
N ARG A 701 25.39 -39.88 23.86
CA ARG A 701 26.04 -38.77 23.12
C ARG A 701 25.17 -38.22 21.99
N ALA A 702 24.42 -39.10 21.32
CA ALA A 702 23.47 -38.68 20.29
C ALA A 702 22.36 -37.80 20.86
N LEU A 703 21.77 -38.19 21.99
CA LEU A 703 20.72 -37.45 22.69
C LEU A 703 21.24 -36.13 23.27
N ASP A 704 22.50 -36.09 23.77
CA ASP A 704 23.10 -34.87 24.29
C ASP A 704 23.33 -33.86 23.15
N ALA A 705 23.86 -34.29 22.03
CA ALA A 705 24.03 -33.43 20.86
C ALA A 705 22.67 -32.89 20.33
N LEU A 706 21.66 -33.75 20.27
CA LEU A 706 20.32 -33.34 19.85
C LEU A 706 19.68 -32.34 20.83
N ARG A 707 19.81 -32.57 22.14
CA ARG A 707 19.29 -31.67 23.19
C ARG A 707 19.92 -30.29 23.08
N GLU A 708 21.24 -30.24 22.86
CA GLU A 708 21.95 -28.98 22.61
C GLU A 708 21.47 -28.27 21.36
N ALA A 709 21.26 -28.98 20.24
CA ALA A 709 20.70 -28.42 19.02
C ALA A 709 19.28 -27.83 19.24
N VAL A 710 18.40 -28.53 19.96
CA VAL A 710 17.07 -28.06 20.34
C VAL A 710 17.15 -26.77 21.13
N THR A 711 18.02 -26.73 22.17
CA THR A 711 18.20 -25.54 23.02
C THR A 711 18.66 -24.32 22.21
N ILE A 712 19.61 -24.49 21.28
CA ILE A 712 20.09 -23.40 20.42
C ILE A 712 18.98 -22.87 19.51
N THR A 713 18.21 -23.78 18.91
CA THR A 713 17.18 -23.43 17.92
C THR A 713 15.89 -22.93 18.53
N GLU A 714 15.62 -23.19 19.79
CA GLU A 714 14.46 -22.66 20.52
C GLU A 714 14.41 -21.14 20.52
N VAL A 715 15.56 -20.50 20.77
CA VAL A 715 15.67 -19.03 20.77
C VAL A 715 15.47 -18.44 19.37
N SER A 716 16.04 -19.09 18.36
CA SER A 716 15.97 -18.61 16.98
C SER A 716 14.62 -18.92 16.30
N GLY A 717 13.97 -19.99 16.71
CA GLY A 717 12.78 -20.54 16.07
C GLY A 717 13.06 -21.18 14.71
N ASN A 718 14.32 -21.52 14.42
CA ASN A 718 14.72 -22.16 13.18
C ASN A 718 14.64 -23.69 13.28
N ALA A 719 13.78 -24.27 12.47
CA ALA A 719 13.57 -25.72 12.40
C ALA A 719 14.36 -26.41 11.26
N ALA A 720 14.98 -25.64 10.38
CA ALA A 720 15.69 -26.18 9.21
C ALA A 720 16.78 -27.20 9.55
N PRO A 721 17.56 -27.10 10.67
CA PRO A 721 18.51 -28.15 11.08
C PRO A 721 17.87 -29.54 11.22
N PHE A 722 16.59 -29.62 11.56
CA PHE A 722 15.88 -30.89 11.83
C PHE A 722 15.24 -31.51 10.58
N LEU A 723 15.53 -31.02 9.37
CA LEU A 723 15.13 -31.64 8.11
C LEU A 723 15.85 -32.97 7.82
N GLY A 724 16.94 -33.25 8.52
CA GLY A 724 17.69 -34.49 8.39
C GLY A 724 18.65 -34.49 7.18
N TRP A 725 19.82 -33.91 7.39
CA TRP A 725 20.84 -33.68 6.35
C TRP A 725 21.85 -34.83 6.21
N SER A 726 21.88 -35.76 7.16
CA SER A 726 22.73 -36.95 7.09
C SER A 726 22.11 -38.04 6.21
N ARG A 727 22.89 -38.62 5.35
CA ARG A 727 22.51 -39.67 4.43
C ARG A 727 22.50 -41.05 5.08
N HIS A 728 23.49 -41.33 5.93
CA HIS A 728 23.69 -42.61 6.58
C HIS A 728 23.24 -42.65 8.04
N GLY A 729 22.74 -41.51 8.55
CA GLY A 729 22.33 -41.41 9.96
C GLY A 729 20.88 -41.81 10.21
N THR A 730 20.58 -42.09 11.47
CA THR A 730 19.22 -42.37 11.92
C THR A 730 18.29 -41.17 11.60
N PRO A 731 17.08 -41.39 11.08
CA PRO A 731 16.14 -40.31 10.78
C PRO A 731 15.85 -39.44 12.02
N VAL A 732 15.90 -38.12 11.83
CA VAL A 732 15.76 -37.10 12.91
C VAL A 732 14.46 -37.26 13.68
N HIS A 733 13.35 -37.54 12.99
CA HIS A 733 12.05 -37.71 13.64
C HIS A 733 12.03 -38.81 14.71
N ARG A 734 12.84 -39.88 14.56
CA ARG A 734 12.95 -40.93 15.56
C ARG A 734 13.70 -40.48 16.80
N LEU A 735 14.74 -39.67 16.57
CA LEU A 735 15.55 -39.11 17.66
C LEU A 735 14.75 -38.08 18.47
N LEU A 736 14.04 -37.18 17.76
CA LEU A 736 13.16 -36.19 18.41
C LEU A 736 12.00 -36.83 19.16
N ALA A 737 11.36 -37.87 18.61
CA ALA A 737 10.28 -38.58 19.29
C ALA A 737 10.76 -39.15 20.63
N ARG A 738 11.94 -39.77 20.63
CA ARG A 738 12.53 -40.32 21.87
C ARG A 738 12.90 -39.24 22.89
N LEU A 739 13.42 -38.13 22.43
CA LEU A 739 13.76 -37.00 23.29
C LEU A 739 12.50 -36.35 23.87
N ALA A 740 11.43 -36.22 23.06
CA ALA A 740 10.16 -35.64 23.48
C ALA A 740 9.39 -36.46 24.53
N GLU A 741 9.63 -37.78 24.65
CA GLU A 741 9.07 -38.60 25.75
C GLU A 741 9.48 -38.06 27.13
N GLN A 742 10.60 -37.34 27.22
CA GLN A 742 11.12 -36.77 28.45
C GLN A 742 10.66 -35.33 28.73
N ALA A 743 10.11 -34.62 27.72
CA ALA A 743 9.63 -33.24 27.82
C ALA A 743 8.44 -33.04 26.85
N PRO A 744 7.19 -33.20 27.33
CA PRO A 744 6.02 -33.22 26.46
C PRO A 744 5.57 -31.87 25.91
N ASP A 745 6.17 -30.75 26.33
CA ASP A 745 5.75 -29.39 25.98
C ASP A 745 6.93 -28.56 25.38
N GLY A 746 6.60 -27.45 24.74
CA GLY A 746 7.55 -26.46 24.22
C GLY A 746 8.13 -26.78 22.84
N TRP A 747 9.24 -26.14 22.50
CA TRP A 747 9.88 -26.20 21.18
C TRP A 747 10.21 -27.62 20.72
N LEU A 748 10.70 -28.44 21.63
CA LEU A 748 10.99 -29.85 21.36
C LEU A 748 9.77 -30.63 20.91
N HIS A 749 8.62 -30.37 21.57
CA HIS A 749 7.37 -31.01 21.21
C HIS A 749 6.89 -30.57 19.84
N GLU A 750 6.95 -29.26 19.55
CA GLU A 750 6.60 -28.69 18.24
C GLU A 750 7.45 -29.32 17.12
N LEU A 751 8.76 -29.43 17.32
CA LEU A 751 9.69 -30.09 16.38
C LEU A 751 9.32 -31.57 16.18
N ALA A 752 9.09 -32.31 17.27
CA ALA A 752 8.76 -33.74 17.20
C ALA A 752 7.44 -33.98 16.44
N GLN A 753 6.43 -33.14 16.65
CA GLN A 753 5.17 -33.20 15.90
C GLN A 753 5.36 -32.83 14.42
N ALA A 754 6.09 -31.77 14.13
CA ALA A 754 6.32 -31.29 12.77
C ALA A 754 7.13 -32.28 11.93
N THR A 755 8.04 -33.03 12.56
CA THR A 755 8.90 -34.02 11.87
C THR A 755 8.30 -35.43 11.88
N LYS A 756 7.19 -35.68 12.59
CA LYS A 756 6.59 -37.01 12.74
C LYS A 756 6.33 -37.67 11.40
N GLY A 757 6.97 -38.85 11.19
CA GLY A 757 6.83 -39.62 9.95
C GLY A 757 7.45 -38.97 8.71
N ARG A 758 8.17 -37.86 8.85
CA ARG A 758 8.90 -37.28 7.70
C ARG A 758 10.22 -38.01 7.49
N PRO A 759 10.53 -38.42 6.25
CA PRO A 759 11.85 -38.90 5.91
C PRO A 759 12.88 -37.77 6.02
N ASN A 760 14.17 -38.13 6.11
CA ASN A 760 15.24 -37.14 5.96
C ASN A 760 15.14 -36.45 4.61
N ILE A 761 15.62 -35.20 4.50
CA ILE A 761 15.59 -34.47 3.23
C ILE A 761 16.35 -35.19 2.11
N THR A 762 17.39 -35.95 2.47
CA THR A 762 18.17 -36.79 1.57
C THR A 762 17.36 -37.93 0.95
N GLU A 763 16.35 -38.45 1.65
CA GLU A 763 15.46 -39.49 1.14
C GLU A 763 14.39 -38.91 0.22
N VAL A 764 13.92 -37.68 0.49
CA VAL A 764 12.89 -37.01 -0.31
C VAL A 764 13.40 -36.66 -1.69
N LEU A 765 14.66 -36.24 -1.81
CA LEU A 765 15.24 -35.86 -3.10
C LEU A 765 15.77 -37.07 -3.87
N GLY A 766 15.87 -38.24 -3.24
CA GLY A 766 16.29 -39.51 -3.84
C GLY A 766 17.78 -39.54 -4.27
N PRO A 767 18.30 -40.72 -4.65
CA PRO A 767 19.64 -40.84 -5.18
C PRO A 767 19.68 -40.19 -6.56
N TRP A 768 20.44 -39.12 -6.67
CA TRP A 768 20.77 -38.52 -7.93
C TRP A 768 22.01 -39.22 -8.53
N THR A 769 21.88 -39.86 -9.64
CA THR A 769 23.01 -40.45 -10.36
C THR A 769 23.40 -39.53 -11.52
N PRO A 770 24.57 -38.87 -11.48
CA PRO A 770 25.07 -38.11 -12.61
C PRO A 770 25.38 -39.06 -13.77
N THR A 771 24.84 -38.81 -14.94
CA THR A 771 25.28 -39.45 -16.15
C THR A 771 26.58 -38.79 -16.61
N VAL A 772 27.70 -39.51 -16.46
CA VAL A 772 28.99 -39.06 -16.92
C VAL A 772 29.10 -39.42 -18.43
N HIS A 773 29.08 -38.44 -19.30
CA HIS A 773 29.54 -38.59 -20.66
C HIS A 773 31.07 -38.47 -20.73
N GLU A 774 31.71 -39.33 -21.49
CA GLU A 774 33.17 -39.45 -21.64
C GLU A 774 33.91 -38.18 -22.11
N GLN A 775 33.25 -37.07 -22.29
CA GLN A 775 33.81 -35.79 -22.73
C GLN A 775 33.81 -34.68 -21.67
N GLY A 776 33.77 -35.02 -20.39
CA GLY A 776 34.09 -34.09 -19.31
C GLY A 776 33.03 -32.99 -19.00
N THR A 777 31.87 -33.00 -19.61
CA THR A 777 30.75 -32.11 -19.26
C THR A 777 29.74 -32.91 -18.43
N VAL A 778 29.55 -32.53 -17.16
CA VAL A 778 28.49 -33.10 -16.30
C VAL A 778 27.16 -32.60 -16.86
N VAL A 779 26.38 -33.48 -17.45
CA VAL A 779 24.99 -33.20 -17.84
C VAL A 779 24.11 -33.71 -16.72
N GLU A 780 23.40 -32.81 -16.05
CA GLU A 780 22.43 -33.14 -14.99
C GLU A 780 21.34 -34.07 -15.54
N PRO A 781 21.02 -35.17 -14.87
CA PRO A 781 19.83 -35.96 -15.22
C PRO A 781 18.59 -35.16 -14.78
N MET A 782 17.59 -35.18 -15.65
CA MET A 782 16.25 -34.72 -15.31
C MET A 782 15.78 -35.44 -14.05
N THR A 783 15.14 -34.71 -13.12
CA THR A 783 14.51 -35.26 -11.90
C THR A 783 13.80 -36.56 -12.19
N SER A 784 13.64 -37.46 -11.23
CA SER A 784 13.06 -38.83 -11.31
C SER A 784 11.69 -38.95 -12.02
N ARG A 785 11.09 -37.84 -12.41
CA ARG A 785 9.98 -37.74 -13.36
C ARG A 785 10.50 -37.24 -14.70
N GLY A 786 11.01 -38.18 -15.51
CA GLY A 786 11.31 -37.93 -16.92
C GLY A 786 10.11 -37.32 -17.68
N LEU A 787 10.35 -36.76 -18.88
CA LEU A 787 9.24 -36.29 -19.71
C LEU A 787 8.26 -37.44 -19.91
N SER A 788 6.99 -37.18 -19.68
CA SER A 788 5.93 -38.12 -20.05
C SER A 788 5.94 -38.39 -21.57
N PRO A 789 5.42 -39.50 -22.05
CA PRO A 789 5.32 -39.77 -23.49
C PRO A 789 4.71 -38.60 -24.26
N ARG A 790 3.67 -37.98 -23.73
CA ARG A 790 2.99 -36.84 -24.34
C ARG A 790 3.83 -35.53 -24.31
N GLU A 791 4.59 -35.30 -23.28
CA GLU A 791 5.51 -34.14 -23.22
C GLU A 791 6.68 -34.34 -24.20
N ARG A 792 7.10 -35.57 -24.44
CA ARG A 792 8.12 -35.91 -25.44
C ARG A 792 7.58 -35.70 -26.83
N ASP A 793 6.35 -36.15 -27.13
CA ASP A 793 5.69 -35.90 -28.41
C ASP A 793 5.60 -34.39 -28.70
N VAL A 794 5.19 -33.59 -27.69
CA VAL A 794 5.12 -32.13 -27.81
C VAL A 794 6.51 -31.51 -28.00
N LEU A 795 7.55 -32.00 -27.33
CA LEU A 795 8.91 -31.52 -27.50
C LEU A 795 9.42 -31.78 -28.93
N HIS A 796 9.11 -32.97 -29.52
CA HIS A 796 9.42 -33.29 -30.92
C HIS A 796 8.73 -32.36 -31.91
N GLU A 797 7.46 -32.05 -31.68
CA GLU A 797 6.72 -31.08 -32.53
C GLU A 797 7.27 -29.65 -32.36
N LEU A 798 7.66 -29.27 -31.17
CA LEU A 798 8.39 -28.02 -30.96
C LEU A 798 9.70 -27.97 -31.73
N ALA A 799 10.46 -29.08 -31.76
CA ALA A 799 11.72 -29.15 -32.49
C ALA A 799 11.53 -29.03 -34.01
N ARG A 800 10.38 -29.52 -34.54
CA ARG A 800 10.00 -29.42 -35.96
C ARG A 800 9.51 -28.02 -36.34
N GLY A 801 9.36 -27.09 -35.41
CA GLY A 801 8.89 -25.75 -35.69
C GLY A 801 7.35 -25.62 -35.75
N ALA A 802 6.58 -26.63 -35.36
CA ALA A 802 5.12 -26.63 -35.37
C ALA A 802 4.53 -25.51 -34.47
N THR A 803 3.42 -24.92 -34.93
CA THR A 803 2.60 -24.02 -34.09
C THR A 803 1.72 -24.83 -33.16
N TYR A 804 1.08 -24.19 -32.18
CA TYR A 804 0.17 -24.89 -31.26
C TYR A 804 -1.02 -25.50 -31.97
N ALA A 805 -1.51 -24.87 -33.04
CA ALA A 805 -2.56 -25.43 -33.89
C ALA A 805 -2.08 -26.68 -34.65
N ASP A 806 -0.85 -26.65 -35.23
CA ASP A 806 -0.26 -27.79 -35.92
C ASP A 806 -0.02 -28.97 -34.97
N MET A 807 0.50 -28.68 -33.77
CA MET A 807 0.69 -29.70 -32.72
C MET A 807 -0.64 -30.35 -32.31
N ALA A 808 -1.69 -29.51 -32.13
CA ALA A 808 -3.02 -30.00 -31.81
C ALA A 808 -3.56 -30.95 -32.86
N ALA A 809 -3.39 -30.61 -34.16
CA ALA A 809 -3.77 -31.44 -35.28
C ALA A 809 -2.93 -32.72 -35.37
N ASN A 810 -1.60 -32.62 -35.25
CA ASN A 810 -0.68 -33.77 -35.39
C ASN A 810 -0.80 -34.77 -34.22
N LEU A 811 -1.09 -34.30 -33.02
CA LEU A 811 -1.18 -35.14 -31.84
C LEU A 811 -2.63 -35.51 -31.45
N TYR A 812 -3.62 -35.12 -32.26
CA TYR A 812 -5.05 -35.33 -32.03
C TYR A 812 -5.52 -34.83 -30.64
N LEU A 813 -5.09 -33.61 -30.28
CA LEU A 813 -5.41 -32.93 -29.01
C LEU A 813 -6.04 -31.56 -29.27
N SER A 814 -6.63 -30.96 -28.21
CA SER A 814 -7.05 -29.55 -28.28
C SER A 814 -5.84 -28.62 -28.12
N GLU A 815 -5.92 -27.40 -28.70
CA GLU A 815 -4.86 -26.38 -28.47
C GLU A 815 -4.65 -26.07 -26.99
N ASN A 816 -5.73 -26.06 -26.16
CA ASN A 816 -5.62 -25.88 -24.74
C ASN A 816 -4.84 -27.00 -24.05
N THR A 817 -5.05 -28.24 -24.49
CA THR A 817 -4.29 -29.40 -23.99
C THR A 817 -2.81 -29.28 -24.38
N ILE A 818 -2.52 -28.83 -25.60
CA ILE A 818 -1.13 -28.57 -26.05
C ILE A 818 -0.50 -27.46 -25.18
N LYS A 819 -1.18 -26.34 -24.92
CA LYS A 819 -0.69 -25.28 -24.03
C LYS A 819 -0.36 -25.80 -22.63
N THR A 820 -1.19 -26.68 -22.09
CA THR A 820 -0.95 -27.33 -20.78
C THR A 820 0.31 -28.20 -20.81
N HIS A 821 0.48 -29.01 -21.84
CA HIS A 821 1.68 -29.87 -22.00
C HIS A 821 2.95 -29.05 -22.26
N VAL A 822 2.88 -27.96 -23.03
CA VAL A 822 4.01 -27.05 -23.26
C VAL A 822 4.39 -26.34 -21.95
N SER A 823 3.42 -25.89 -21.15
CA SER A 823 3.68 -25.30 -19.85
C SER A 823 4.34 -26.29 -18.89
N ALA A 824 3.83 -27.52 -18.83
CA ALA A 824 4.41 -28.58 -18.01
C ALA A 824 5.83 -28.96 -18.49
N LEU A 825 6.06 -29.03 -19.80
CA LEU A 825 7.36 -29.27 -20.42
C LEU A 825 8.35 -28.15 -20.06
N TYR A 826 7.94 -26.89 -20.20
CA TYR A 826 8.79 -25.73 -19.88
C TYR A 826 9.13 -25.70 -18.38
N ALA A 827 8.17 -26.00 -17.52
CA ALA A 827 8.40 -26.12 -16.08
C ALA A 827 9.43 -27.24 -15.77
N LYS A 828 9.30 -28.41 -16.42
CA LYS A 828 10.23 -29.53 -16.23
C LYS A 828 11.65 -29.27 -16.77
N LEU A 829 11.77 -28.52 -17.86
CA LEU A 829 13.04 -28.11 -18.44
C LEU A 829 13.59 -26.80 -17.78
N ALA A 830 12.86 -26.23 -16.83
CA ALA A 830 13.18 -24.97 -16.16
C ALA A 830 13.45 -23.80 -17.13
N VAL A 831 12.59 -23.65 -18.15
CA VAL A 831 12.70 -22.62 -19.20
C VAL A 831 11.38 -21.90 -19.39
N ASN A 832 11.44 -20.71 -20.00
CA ASN A 832 10.26 -19.89 -20.26
C ASN A 832 9.97 -19.68 -21.75
N ARG A 833 10.89 -20.08 -22.62
CA ARG A 833 10.79 -19.83 -24.07
C ARG A 833 11.10 -21.07 -24.86
N ARG A 834 10.49 -21.17 -26.06
CA ARG A 834 10.70 -22.27 -27.01
C ARG A 834 12.19 -22.45 -27.36
N SER A 835 12.90 -21.37 -27.64
CA SER A 835 14.33 -21.45 -28.00
C SER A 835 15.19 -22.02 -26.86
N GLU A 836 14.87 -21.67 -25.63
CA GLU A 836 15.53 -22.20 -24.43
C GLU A 836 15.21 -23.69 -24.23
N ALA A 837 13.93 -24.07 -24.40
CA ALA A 837 13.51 -25.47 -24.30
C ALA A 837 14.23 -26.37 -25.32
N LEU A 838 14.38 -25.91 -26.55
CA LEU A 838 15.09 -26.64 -27.58
C LEU A 838 16.61 -26.70 -27.33
N ALA A 839 17.19 -25.61 -26.76
CA ALA A 839 18.60 -25.61 -26.41
C ALA A 839 18.88 -26.56 -25.24
N VAL A 840 18.04 -26.58 -24.22
CA VAL A 840 18.14 -27.51 -23.07
C VAL A 840 17.87 -28.95 -23.54
N ALA A 841 16.86 -29.19 -24.34
CA ALA A 841 16.54 -30.50 -24.86
C ALA A 841 17.65 -31.11 -25.72
N ARG A 842 18.33 -30.31 -26.56
CA ARG A 842 19.55 -30.73 -27.29
C ARG A 842 20.71 -31.05 -26.35
N LYS A 843 20.90 -30.21 -25.31
CA LYS A 843 21.95 -30.41 -24.31
C LYS A 843 21.73 -31.67 -23.48
N LEU A 844 20.47 -32.08 -23.32
CA LEU A 844 20.05 -33.26 -22.56
C LEU A 844 19.80 -34.50 -23.45
N ASP A 845 20.06 -34.42 -24.74
CA ASP A 845 19.86 -35.47 -25.72
C ASP A 845 18.45 -36.11 -25.69
N LEU A 846 17.42 -35.22 -25.65
CA LEU A 846 16.03 -35.65 -25.53
C LEU A 846 15.30 -35.86 -26.86
N PHE A 847 15.97 -35.63 -28.02
CA PHE A 847 15.50 -35.94 -29.38
C PHE A 847 16.66 -36.16 -30.36
#